data_7abf531c780334ad32f2b633574b9244
#
_entry.id   7abf531c780334ad32f2b633574b9244
#
_cell.length_a   1.000
_cell.length_b   1.000
_cell.length_c   1.000
_cell.angle_alpha   90.00
_cell.angle_beta   90.00
_cell.angle_gamma   90.00
#
_symmetry.space_group_name_H-M   'P 1'
#
loop_
_entity.id
_entity.type
_entity.pdbx_description
1 polymer ?
#
loop_
_entity_poly.entity_id
_entity_poly.type
_entity_poly.pdbx_seq_one_letter_code
_entity_poly.pdbx_strand_id
1 'polypeptide(L)'
;MASKPSAYDSIVNVNVLRRRLGALAAVIAVLLVAAPPAAAEPPDGGGGGALADAPVISLGDLGSSTMIAFKGDRQTTTASLSFPVPPGLVPVELTAALKLPTPARFGSLTVTQDDRFISRIGVGPPDVGPVTIPLIGTQVFGNYVSLTLTSTIVPVDGYCFDALNPVQIFDGLVRFAGTETAPTSVAAFMPPVLRKLTVGLPAKPSRAESDAAVQLIAAVQARYGGSKREYAVVPIPEGATTLPNPSAPLERQVIIKEGPDKGLSLQGGAGVPALLVSGQGDELKNQARLLTDDSLNLALTGKAVAGPLETKQKIVGNKTTLKEMGMGEFTSIAFWPEVGIDLDQSKFGHSLQGVRVHLIGSYTPLAPDFGAEVTAQVGGEILGRWPSEANATIDHWVDIPDRLLRRSTTLTVGVDTTGNAGYCGAYLPLTLRIDAGTEVEVGGTSKPPMPQGFTSLPQTLLPRVQVGIGADAFADTVRAAQIVVGLQRFSSIPIVTQVTGLKEAVESKDPAILIEADNWTQKSIGLPINAENGQITVKGFDQDGKFLTLTLEPAMKVGSLQVVFDGQRTVLIATSSGSAAQLDELLRWLSSDSNRWPGLNGRAIISVAGQTPVAIPIPETDLLTEKEPAAGAKSGGLGLVWIVAGGVVVAAALGAALILLKIRRRRPAVAPAEDTSDE
;
A
#
# COMPACT_ATOMS: atom_id res chain seq x y z
N MET A 1 -51.37 -29.92 -25.76
CA MET A 1 -50.67 -30.32 -27.00
C MET A 1 -49.22 -29.93 -26.84
N ALA A 2 -48.36 -30.92 -26.78
CA ALA A 2 -46.94 -30.81 -26.51
C ALA A 2 -46.15 -30.50 -27.79
N SER A 3 -45.09 -29.73 -27.72
CA SER A 3 -43.95 -29.92 -28.61
C SER A 3 -42.66 -29.57 -27.88
N LYS A 4 -41.81 -30.59 -27.75
CA LYS A 4 -40.41 -30.54 -27.30
C LYS A 4 -39.53 -29.77 -28.30
N PRO A 5 -38.46 -29.11 -27.88
CA PRO A 5 -37.34 -28.86 -28.78
C PRO A 5 -36.24 -29.92 -28.58
N SER A 6 -35.72 -30.31 -29.72
CA SER A 6 -34.66 -31.26 -30.01
C SER A 6 -33.29 -30.77 -29.52
N ALA A 7 -32.53 -31.71 -28.99
CA ALA A 7 -31.08 -31.58 -28.75
C ALA A 7 -30.34 -31.56 -30.09
N TYR A 8 -29.41 -30.62 -30.25
CA TYR A 8 -28.39 -30.68 -31.30
C TYR A 8 -27.00 -30.52 -30.68
N ASP A 9 -26.18 -31.46 -31.03
CA ASP A 9 -24.81 -31.75 -30.63
C ASP A 9 -23.84 -30.58 -30.74
N SER A 10 -23.06 -30.40 -29.70
CA SER A 10 -21.82 -29.62 -29.71
C SER A 10 -20.65 -30.57 -29.98
N ILE A 11 -20.32 -30.82 -31.23
CA ILE A 11 -19.02 -31.38 -31.61
C ILE A 11 -18.07 -30.23 -31.83
N VAL A 12 -17.24 -29.95 -30.80
CA VAL A 12 -16.14 -28.98 -30.89
C VAL A 12 -15.03 -29.61 -31.74
N ASN A 13 -14.76 -29.01 -32.87
CA ASN A 13 -13.84 -29.46 -33.89
C ASN A 13 -12.37 -29.22 -33.46
N VAL A 14 -11.75 -30.23 -32.94
CA VAL A 14 -10.32 -30.25 -32.44
C VAL A 14 -9.30 -29.91 -33.55
N ASN A 15 -9.70 -29.95 -34.82
CA ASN A 15 -8.83 -29.70 -35.98
C ASN A 15 -8.54 -28.20 -36.25
N VAL A 16 -9.27 -27.27 -35.65
CA VAL A 16 -9.00 -25.82 -35.83
C VAL A 16 -7.85 -25.34 -34.96
N LEU A 17 -7.62 -25.98 -33.82
CA LEU A 17 -6.55 -25.61 -32.91
C LEU A 17 -5.15 -26.04 -33.39
N ARG A 18 -5.07 -27.18 -34.12
CA ARG A 18 -3.79 -27.64 -34.70
C ARG A 18 -3.32 -26.84 -35.92
N ARG A 19 -4.23 -26.20 -36.67
CA ARG A 19 -3.85 -25.34 -37.80
C ARG A 19 -3.37 -23.94 -37.40
N ARG A 20 -3.76 -23.44 -36.21
CA ARG A 20 -3.29 -22.13 -35.70
C ARG A 20 -1.93 -22.20 -35.04
N LEU A 21 -1.54 -23.32 -34.45
CA LEU A 21 -0.19 -23.52 -33.88
C LEU A 21 0.88 -23.76 -34.94
N GLY A 22 0.52 -24.35 -36.10
CA GLY A 22 1.46 -24.51 -37.23
C GLY A 22 1.80 -23.21 -37.97
N ALA A 23 0.88 -22.25 -37.97
CA ALA A 23 1.08 -20.96 -38.65
C ALA A 23 2.00 -20.02 -37.81
N LEU A 24 2.00 -20.14 -36.49
CA LEU A 24 2.87 -19.32 -35.61
C LEU A 24 4.35 -19.77 -35.67
N ALA A 25 4.62 -21.07 -35.84
CA ALA A 25 5.98 -21.59 -36.00
C ALA A 25 6.61 -21.24 -37.36
N ALA A 26 5.80 -21.09 -38.43
CA ALA A 26 6.30 -20.70 -39.75
C ALA A 26 6.64 -19.19 -39.86
N VAL A 27 5.99 -18.32 -39.08
CA VAL A 27 6.27 -16.88 -39.07
C VAL A 27 7.56 -16.57 -38.29
N ILE A 28 7.90 -17.34 -37.27
CA ILE A 28 9.14 -17.13 -36.51
C ILE A 28 10.38 -17.62 -37.28
N ALA A 29 10.25 -18.63 -38.17
CA ALA A 29 11.36 -19.13 -38.96
C ALA A 29 11.73 -18.21 -40.16
N VAL A 30 10.81 -17.36 -40.66
CA VAL A 30 11.07 -16.44 -41.78
C VAL A 30 11.68 -15.11 -41.33
N LEU A 31 11.60 -14.77 -40.05
CA LEU A 31 12.19 -13.52 -39.49
C LEU A 31 13.69 -13.61 -39.14
N LEU A 32 14.31 -14.78 -39.31
CA LEU A 32 15.73 -15.01 -38.96
C LEU A 32 16.71 -15.01 -40.14
N VAL A 33 16.28 -14.76 -41.39
CA VAL A 33 17.13 -14.86 -42.60
C VAL A 33 17.06 -13.65 -43.51
N ALA A 34 16.80 -12.48 -43.02
CA ALA A 34 16.96 -11.26 -43.83
C ALA A 34 17.70 -10.17 -43.06
N ALA A 35 19.03 -10.21 -43.11
CA ALA A 35 19.85 -9.05 -42.81
C ALA A 35 19.81 -8.08 -44.01
N PRO A 36 19.41 -6.82 -43.88
CA PRO A 36 19.53 -5.84 -44.94
C PRO A 36 21.01 -5.35 -45.05
N PRO A 37 21.47 -4.98 -46.24
CA PRO A 37 22.83 -4.46 -46.44
C PRO A 37 22.97 -3.08 -45.77
N ALA A 38 24.18 -2.85 -45.23
CA ALA A 38 24.58 -1.59 -44.63
C ALA A 38 24.30 -0.40 -45.57
N ALA A 39 23.39 0.47 -45.17
CA ALA A 39 23.23 1.77 -45.78
C ALA A 39 24.15 2.79 -45.06
N ALA A 40 24.88 3.57 -45.86
CA ALA A 40 25.81 4.59 -45.42
C ALA A 40 25.14 5.62 -44.52
N GLU A 41 25.85 6.05 -43.47
CA GLU A 41 25.49 7.15 -42.60
C GLU A 41 25.36 8.46 -43.37
N PRO A 42 24.28 9.22 -43.14
CA PRO A 42 24.27 10.65 -43.54
C PRO A 42 24.99 11.48 -42.44
N PRO A 43 25.57 12.63 -42.80
CA PRO A 43 26.42 13.39 -41.90
C PRO A 43 25.66 14.09 -40.77
N ASP A 44 26.36 14.23 -39.66
CA ASP A 44 25.97 14.91 -38.42
C ASP A 44 25.23 16.24 -38.67
N GLY A 45 23.97 16.24 -38.22
CA GLY A 45 23.18 17.46 -38.04
C GLY A 45 22.65 17.46 -36.60
N GLY A 46 23.16 18.38 -35.78
CA GLY A 46 23.07 18.46 -34.35
C GLY A 46 21.70 18.30 -33.69
N GLY A 47 21.72 17.74 -32.51
CA GLY A 47 20.75 18.02 -31.44
C GLY A 47 19.57 17.07 -31.28
N GLY A 48 19.80 15.78 -31.26
CA GLY A 48 18.81 14.78 -30.78
C GLY A 48 19.38 13.96 -29.63
N GLY A 49 19.62 14.57 -28.47
CA GLY A 49 20.06 13.88 -27.27
C GLY A 49 19.02 12.86 -26.85
N ALA A 50 19.44 11.64 -26.83
CA ALA A 50 18.81 10.39 -26.39
C ALA A 50 17.55 10.50 -25.51
N LEU A 51 16.37 10.35 -26.11
CA LEU A 51 15.12 10.07 -25.41
C LEU A 51 15.12 8.64 -24.79
N ALA A 52 16.15 7.83 -25.08
CA ALA A 52 16.23 6.44 -24.65
C ALA A 52 16.50 6.25 -23.14
N ASP A 53 17.09 7.23 -22.46
CA ASP A 53 17.43 7.20 -21.04
C ASP A 53 16.51 8.06 -20.15
N ALA A 54 15.46 8.64 -20.71
CA ALA A 54 14.53 9.47 -19.97
C ALA A 54 13.70 8.62 -19.02
N PRO A 55 13.60 8.96 -17.70
CA PRO A 55 12.86 8.16 -16.76
C PRO A 55 11.38 8.12 -17.10
N VAL A 56 10.80 6.90 -17.00
CA VAL A 56 9.35 6.67 -17.04
C VAL A 56 8.91 6.38 -15.62
N ILE A 57 7.95 7.16 -15.11
CA ILE A 57 7.52 7.10 -13.72
C ILE A 57 6.00 6.98 -13.68
N SER A 58 5.49 6.03 -12.88
CA SER A 58 4.05 5.88 -12.72
C SER A 58 3.42 7.06 -11.96
N LEU A 59 2.16 7.39 -12.25
CA LEU A 59 1.43 8.41 -11.50
C LEU A 59 1.41 8.13 -10.00
N GLY A 60 1.30 6.85 -9.60
CA GLY A 60 1.38 6.44 -8.20
C GLY A 60 2.75 6.74 -7.56
N ASP A 61 3.86 6.51 -8.27
CA ASP A 61 5.20 6.82 -7.78
C ASP A 61 5.47 8.34 -7.75
N LEU A 62 4.75 9.11 -8.58
CA LEU A 62 4.72 10.58 -8.54
C LEU A 62 3.83 11.12 -7.40
N GLY A 63 3.17 10.26 -6.63
CA GLY A 63 2.25 10.67 -5.57
C GLY A 63 0.90 11.18 -6.08
N SER A 64 0.58 10.94 -7.35
CA SER A 64 -0.70 11.30 -7.97
C SER A 64 -1.67 10.12 -7.93
N SER A 65 -2.96 10.40 -8.15
CA SER A 65 -3.97 9.34 -8.25
C SER A 65 -3.64 8.36 -9.37
N THR A 66 -3.71 7.07 -9.10
CA THR A 66 -3.51 6.00 -10.10
C THR A 66 -4.71 5.85 -11.02
N MET A 67 -5.87 6.40 -10.63
CA MET A 67 -7.09 6.45 -11.42
C MET A 67 -7.63 7.87 -11.44
N ILE A 68 -7.85 8.40 -12.65
CA ILE A 68 -8.46 9.70 -12.89
C ILE A 68 -9.85 9.45 -13.49
N ALA A 69 -10.91 9.75 -12.74
CA ALA A 69 -12.28 9.63 -13.19
C ALA A 69 -12.86 10.99 -13.56
N PHE A 70 -13.45 11.09 -14.74
CA PHE A 70 -14.13 12.28 -15.23
C PHE A 70 -15.58 12.22 -14.78
N LYS A 71 -15.83 12.70 -13.57
CA LYS A 71 -17.17 12.65 -12.95
C LYS A 71 -18.13 13.62 -13.63
N GLY A 72 -19.33 13.16 -13.88
CA GLY A 72 -20.44 13.97 -14.42
C GLY A 72 -21.36 13.18 -15.31
N ASP A 73 -22.52 13.74 -15.56
CA ASP A 73 -23.61 13.23 -16.40
C ASP A 73 -23.69 13.91 -17.77
N ARG A 74 -22.69 14.74 -18.07
CA ARG A 74 -22.65 15.55 -19.28
C ARG A 74 -21.70 15.00 -20.32
N GLN A 75 -21.93 15.37 -21.58
CA GLN A 75 -21.07 15.07 -22.70
C GLN A 75 -19.61 15.56 -22.50
N THR A 76 -19.45 16.68 -21.80
CA THR A 76 -18.14 17.26 -21.50
C THR A 76 -17.93 17.29 -19.98
N THR A 77 -16.87 16.65 -19.53
CA THR A 77 -16.47 16.54 -18.12
C THR A 77 -15.00 16.85 -17.95
N THR A 78 -14.60 17.30 -16.77
CA THR A 78 -13.22 17.68 -16.47
C THR A 78 -12.65 16.90 -15.31
N ALA A 79 -11.34 16.71 -15.32
CA ALA A 79 -10.58 16.16 -14.21
C ALA A 79 -9.26 16.91 -14.09
N SER A 80 -8.69 16.99 -12.88
CA SER A 80 -7.38 17.59 -12.63
C SER A 80 -6.31 16.53 -12.48
N LEU A 81 -5.12 16.79 -13.01
CA LEU A 81 -3.93 15.96 -12.83
C LEU A 81 -2.79 16.86 -12.39
N SER A 82 -2.22 16.60 -11.23
CA SER A 82 -1.03 17.27 -10.73
C SER A 82 0.02 16.26 -10.31
N PHE A 83 1.28 16.53 -10.67
CA PHE A 83 2.40 15.68 -10.27
C PHE A 83 3.69 16.48 -10.13
N PRO A 84 4.62 16.02 -9.26
CA PRO A 84 5.91 16.65 -9.09
C PRO A 84 6.85 16.34 -10.27
N VAL A 85 7.71 17.29 -10.57
CA VAL A 85 8.73 17.19 -11.63
C VAL A 85 10.10 17.40 -11.02
N PRO A 86 11.02 16.42 -11.12
CA PRO A 86 12.39 16.59 -10.65
C PRO A 86 13.12 17.69 -11.41
N PRO A 87 14.00 18.47 -10.74
CA PRO A 87 14.80 19.51 -11.38
C PRO A 87 15.61 18.99 -12.57
N GLY A 88 15.57 19.71 -13.69
CA GLY A 88 16.25 19.34 -14.94
C GLY A 88 15.46 18.38 -15.83
N LEU A 89 14.31 17.86 -15.36
CA LEU A 89 13.41 17.04 -16.16
C LEU A 89 12.22 17.87 -16.65
N VAL A 90 11.66 17.46 -17.80
CA VAL A 90 10.42 18.00 -18.36
C VAL A 90 9.51 16.84 -18.78
N PRO A 91 8.20 16.88 -18.52
CA PRO A 91 7.29 15.84 -18.96
C PRO A 91 7.08 15.93 -20.48
N VAL A 92 7.08 14.78 -21.14
CA VAL A 92 6.94 14.67 -22.60
C VAL A 92 5.61 14.09 -22.99
N GLU A 93 5.19 13.01 -22.33
CA GLU A 93 3.95 12.33 -22.60
C GLU A 93 3.45 11.55 -21.36
N LEU A 94 2.15 11.31 -21.34
CA LEU A 94 1.49 10.40 -20.41
C LEU A 94 0.90 9.24 -21.22
N THR A 95 1.40 8.04 -20.98
CA THR A 95 0.79 6.80 -21.50
C THR A 95 -0.08 6.17 -20.42
N ALA A 96 -1.27 5.71 -20.79
CA ALA A 96 -2.23 5.18 -19.83
C ALA A 96 -3.21 4.22 -20.52
N ALA A 97 -4.02 3.54 -19.75
CA ALA A 97 -5.22 2.90 -20.23
C ALA A 97 -6.42 3.85 -20.05
N LEU A 98 -7.21 4.00 -21.09
CA LEU A 98 -8.44 4.79 -21.10
C LEU A 98 -9.63 3.85 -21.13
N LYS A 99 -10.57 4.02 -20.21
CA LYS A 99 -11.88 3.37 -20.23
C LYS A 99 -12.93 4.40 -20.61
N LEU A 100 -13.66 4.12 -21.66
CA LEU A 100 -14.80 4.93 -22.10
C LEU A 100 -16.11 4.40 -21.51
N PRO A 101 -17.10 5.26 -21.25
CA PRO A 101 -18.46 4.80 -20.94
C PRO A 101 -19.03 4.04 -22.12
N THR A 102 -19.72 2.97 -21.86
CA THR A 102 -20.40 2.18 -22.89
C THR A 102 -21.84 2.68 -23.08
N PRO A 103 -22.28 2.93 -24.31
CA PRO A 103 -21.53 2.88 -25.57
C PRO A 103 -21.09 4.28 -26.02
N ALA A 104 -19.79 4.49 -26.15
CA ALA A 104 -19.22 5.70 -26.74
C ALA A 104 -19.02 5.51 -28.26
N ARG A 105 -19.43 6.49 -29.07
CA ARG A 105 -19.21 6.48 -30.52
C ARG A 105 -17.85 7.05 -30.88
N PHE A 106 -17.54 8.22 -30.40
CA PHE A 106 -16.26 8.91 -30.51
C PHE A 106 -16.15 10.00 -29.44
N GLY A 107 -14.97 10.54 -29.28
CA GLY A 107 -14.74 11.65 -28.35
C GLY A 107 -13.36 12.28 -28.52
N SER A 108 -13.05 13.18 -27.63
CA SER A 108 -11.72 13.78 -27.53
C SER A 108 -11.35 14.00 -26.06
N LEU A 109 -10.08 13.88 -25.80
CA LEU A 109 -9.46 14.28 -24.54
C LEU A 109 -8.55 15.48 -24.80
N THR A 110 -8.84 16.61 -24.18
CA THR A 110 -8.10 17.86 -24.29
C THR A 110 -7.33 18.11 -23.00
N VAL A 111 -6.08 18.49 -23.11
CA VAL A 111 -5.21 18.89 -21.99
C VAL A 111 -4.96 20.37 -22.04
N THR A 112 -5.20 21.05 -20.94
CA THR A 112 -4.88 22.47 -20.76
C THR A 112 -4.10 22.69 -19.48
N GLN A 113 -3.34 23.78 -19.44
CA GLN A 113 -2.63 24.27 -18.26
C GLN A 113 -2.89 25.77 -18.13
N ASP A 114 -3.54 26.20 -17.04
CA ASP A 114 -3.92 27.61 -16.83
C ASP A 114 -4.63 28.19 -18.07
N ASP A 115 -5.65 27.47 -18.57
CA ASP A 115 -6.40 27.75 -19.81
C ASP A 115 -5.57 27.69 -21.12
N ARG A 116 -4.28 27.49 -21.04
CA ARG A 116 -3.41 27.33 -22.23
C ARG A 116 -3.55 25.90 -22.78
N PHE A 117 -3.86 25.81 -24.06
CA PHE A 117 -3.92 24.52 -24.76
C PHE A 117 -2.55 23.85 -24.80
N ILE A 118 -2.49 22.57 -24.41
CA ILE A 118 -1.31 21.74 -24.49
C ILE A 118 -1.46 20.73 -25.62
N SER A 119 -2.50 19.87 -25.53
CA SER A 119 -2.72 18.85 -26.53
C SER A 119 -4.19 18.41 -26.59
N ARG A 120 -4.56 17.75 -27.69
CA ARG A 120 -5.84 17.08 -27.87
C ARG A 120 -5.63 15.77 -28.61
N ILE A 121 -6.25 14.72 -28.13
CA ILE A 121 -6.29 13.41 -28.78
C ILE A 121 -7.71 12.99 -29.05
N GLY A 122 -7.94 12.26 -30.15
CA GLY A 122 -9.19 11.60 -30.44
C GLY A 122 -9.29 10.29 -29.64
N VAL A 123 -10.48 9.97 -29.13
CA VAL A 123 -10.76 8.73 -28.41
C VAL A 123 -12.02 8.08 -28.99
N GLY A 124 -12.04 6.76 -29.01
CA GLY A 124 -13.15 5.97 -29.55
C GLY A 124 -12.99 4.50 -29.23
N PRO A 125 -13.89 3.64 -29.72
CA PRO A 125 -13.80 2.20 -29.52
C PRO A 125 -12.41 1.63 -29.80
N PRO A 126 -11.95 0.61 -29.04
CA PRO A 126 -12.71 -0.15 -28.04
C PRO A 126 -12.92 0.60 -26.73
N ASP A 127 -13.90 0.13 -25.91
CA ASP A 127 -14.27 0.75 -24.63
C ASP A 127 -13.11 0.87 -23.65
N VAL A 128 -12.11 -0.02 -23.75
CA VAL A 128 -10.86 0.04 -23.01
C VAL A 128 -9.70 -0.08 -24.00
N GLY A 129 -8.79 0.87 -23.98
CA GLY A 129 -7.62 0.86 -24.86
C GLY A 129 -6.47 1.72 -24.35
N PRO A 130 -5.26 1.51 -24.87
CA PRO A 130 -4.13 2.33 -24.56
C PRO A 130 -4.30 3.75 -25.14
N VAL A 131 -3.80 4.75 -24.42
CA VAL A 131 -3.81 6.13 -24.86
C VAL A 131 -2.45 6.77 -24.57
N THR A 132 -2.00 7.62 -25.51
CA THR A 132 -0.81 8.45 -25.33
C THR A 132 -1.20 9.92 -25.44
N ILE A 133 -0.97 10.65 -24.38
CA ILE A 133 -1.31 12.07 -24.23
C ILE A 133 -0.02 12.88 -24.27
N PRO A 134 0.22 13.68 -25.33
CA PRO A 134 1.40 14.56 -25.39
C PRO A 134 1.35 15.62 -24.29
N LEU A 135 2.49 15.80 -23.60
CA LEU A 135 2.66 16.81 -22.55
C LEU A 135 3.72 17.87 -22.92
N ILE A 136 4.25 17.80 -24.15
CA ILE A 136 5.24 18.77 -24.65
C ILE A 136 4.65 20.17 -24.56
N GLY A 137 5.43 21.11 -24.01
CA GLY A 137 5.00 22.49 -23.82
C GLY A 137 4.38 22.80 -22.48
N THR A 138 4.23 21.80 -21.57
CA THR A 138 3.84 22.08 -20.18
C THR A 138 4.90 22.91 -19.47
N GLN A 139 4.47 23.79 -18.58
CA GLN A 139 5.36 24.61 -17.75
C GLN A 139 5.43 24.01 -16.34
N VAL A 140 6.64 23.98 -15.80
CA VAL A 140 6.90 23.49 -14.44
C VAL A 140 6.97 24.68 -13.49
N PHE A 141 6.09 24.73 -12.52
CA PHE A 141 6.06 25.76 -11.48
C PHE A 141 6.37 25.15 -10.12
N GLY A 142 7.42 25.62 -9.46
CA GLY A 142 7.80 25.13 -8.12
C GLY A 142 8.04 23.62 -8.05
N ASN A 143 8.61 23.02 -9.10
CA ASN A 143 8.79 21.57 -9.27
C ASN A 143 7.47 20.77 -9.40
N TYR A 144 6.38 21.40 -9.85
CA TYR A 144 5.09 20.75 -10.12
C TYR A 144 4.54 21.12 -11.49
N VAL A 145 3.76 20.21 -12.04
CA VAL A 145 2.88 20.45 -13.19
C VAL A 145 1.46 20.18 -12.73
N SER A 146 0.56 21.11 -13.01
CA SER A 146 -0.88 20.95 -12.79
C SER A 146 -1.59 21.13 -14.13
N LEU A 147 -2.45 20.18 -14.49
CA LEU A 147 -3.15 20.09 -15.77
C LEU A 147 -4.64 19.93 -15.53
N THR A 148 -5.44 20.49 -16.43
CA THR A 148 -6.86 20.19 -16.55
C THR A 148 -7.07 19.29 -17.76
N LEU A 149 -7.67 18.15 -17.54
CA LEU A 149 -8.06 17.20 -18.57
C LEU A 149 -9.55 17.37 -18.83
N THR A 150 -9.94 17.64 -20.08
CA THR A 150 -11.34 17.77 -20.49
C THR A 150 -11.68 16.63 -21.43
N SER A 151 -12.61 15.78 -21.01
CA SER A 151 -13.17 14.69 -21.83
C SER A 151 -14.45 15.18 -22.47
N THR A 152 -14.57 15.02 -23.80
CA THR A 152 -15.81 15.24 -24.54
C THR A 152 -16.13 13.97 -25.29
N ILE A 153 -17.27 13.31 -24.93
CA ILE A 153 -17.67 12.03 -25.49
C ILE A 153 -19.04 12.18 -26.17
N VAL A 154 -19.17 11.60 -27.34
CA VAL A 154 -20.44 11.47 -28.07
C VAL A 154 -20.93 10.03 -27.95
N PRO A 155 -22.06 9.77 -27.31
CA PRO A 155 -22.63 8.42 -27.21
C PRO A 155 -23.16 7.94 -28.56
N VAL A 156 -23.39 6.64 -28.65
CA VAL A 156 -24.17 6.06 -29.76
C VAL A 156 -25.63 6.54 -29.65
N ASP A 157 -26.28 6.72 -30.78
CA ASP A 157 -27.67 7.21 -30.85
C ASP A 157 -28.60 6.35 -29.98
N GLY A 158 -29.44 7.02 -29.18
CA GLY A 158 -30.38 6.36 -28.27
C GLY A 158 -29.78 5.97 -26.90
N TYR A 159 -28.51 6.23 -26.65
CA TYR A 159 -27.87 5.99 -25.35
C TYR A 159 -27.56 7.28 -24.61
N CYS A 160 -27.55 7.19 -23.30
CA CYS A 160 -27.28 8.31 -22.40
C CYS A 160 -25.98 8.11 -21.64
N PHE A 161 -25.44 9.21 -21.14
CA PHE A 161 -24.35 9.16 -20.17
C PHE A 161 -24.84 8.53 -18.87
N ASP A 162 -24.04 7.63 -18.36
CA ASP A 162 -24.23 7.01 -17.05
C ASP A 162 -23.17 7.59 -16.10
N ALA A 163 -23.63 8.33 -15.09
CA ALA A 163 -22.75 8.91 -14.07
C ALA A 163 -21.99 7.84 -13.27
N LEU A 164 -22.52 6.61 -13.21
CA LEU A 164 -21.88 5.47 -12.55
C LEU A 164 -20.78 4.82 -13.40
N ASN A 165 -20.73 5.14 -14.69
CA ASN A 165 -19.72 4.63 -15.61
C ASN A 165 -18.98 5.78 -16.31
N PRO A 166 -18.21 6.61 -15.57
CA PRO A 166 -17.51 7.76 -16.12
C PRO A 166 -16.35 7.31 -17.05
N VAL A 167 -15.85 8.24 -17.84
CA VAL A 167 -14.54 8.10 -18.48
C VAL A 167 -13.49 7.96 -17.38
N GLN A 168 -12.57 7.01 -17.55
CA GLN A 168 -11.49 6.75 -16.59
C GLN A 168 -10.15 6.61 -17.30
N ILE A 169 -9.11 7.21 -16.72
CA ILE A 169 -7.70 6.98 -17.07
C ILE A 169 -7.07 6.25 -15.90
N PHE A 170 -6.38 5.15 -16.16
CA PHE A 170 -5.69 4.35 -15.15
C PHE A 170 -4.34 3.83 -15.67
N ASP A 171 -3.49 3.33 -14.76
CA ASP A 171 -2.14 2.84 -15.06
C ASP A 171 -1.26 3.88 -15.78
N GLY A 172 -1.42 5.16 -15.41
CA GLY A 172 -0.69 6.25 -16.04
C GLY A 172 0.80 6.20 -15.76
N LEU A 173 1.60 6.36 -16.84
CA LEU A 173 3.05 6.45 -16.83
C LEU A 173 3.46 7.76 -17.49
N VAL A 174 4.16 8.62 -16.77
CA VAL A 174 4.72 9.86 -17.32
C VAL A 174 6.16 9.62 -17.78
N ARG A 175 6.42 9.89 -19.05
CA ARG A 175 7.78 9.92 -19.60
C ARG A 175 8.33 11.34 -19.53
N PHE A 176 9.55 11.45 -19.02
CA PHE A 176 10.28 12.71 -18.92
C PHE A 176 11.41 12.77 -19.95
N ALA A 177 11.86 13.96 -20.28
CA ALA A 177 13.09 14.24 -21.02
C ALA A 177 14.03 15.10 -20.16
N GLY A 178 15.29 15.15 -20.53
CA GLY A 178 16.32 15.87 -19.80
C GLY A 178 17.10 14.98 -18.83
N THR A 179 17.93 15.61 -18.03
CA THR A 179 18.76 14.97 -17.01
C THR A 179 18.51 15.64 -15.66
N GLU A 180 18.47 14.85 -14.58
CA GLU A 180 18.31 15.39 -13.24
C GLU A 180 19.47 16.35 -12.92
N THR A 181 19.14 17.54 -12.42
CA THR A 181 20.14 18.50 -11.95
C THR A 181 20.66 18.05 -10.59
N ALA A 182 21.98 17.85 -10.48
CA ALA A 182 22.62 17.47 -9.23
C ALA A 182 22.37 18.52 -8.13
N PRO A 183 22.02 18.13 -6.90
CA PRO A 183 21.80 19.06 -5.80
C PRO A 183 23.12 19.71 -5.35
N THR A 184 23.09 21.03 -5.20
CA THR A 184 24.23 21.83 -4.74
C THR A 184 24.10 22.29 -3.30
N SER A 185 22.95 22.06 -2.67
CA SER A 185 22.67 22.37 -1.28
C SER A 185 21.98 21.22 -0.56
N VAL A 186 22.05 21.22 0.75
CA VAL A 186 21.34 20.22 1.59
C VAL A 186 19.83 20.34 1.39
N ALA A 187 19.29 21.54 1.21
CA ALA A 187 17.88 21.79 0.90
C ALA A 187 17.43 21.08 -0.39
N ALA A 188 18.28 21.07 -1.42
CA ALA A 188 17.98 20.46 -2.71
C ALA A 188 18.29 18.95 -2.76
N PHE A 189 18.86 18.38 -1.69
CA PHE A 189 19.33 17.00 -1.69
C PHE A 189 18.19 15.98 -1.91
N MET A 190 17.06 16.17 -1.22
CA MET A 190 15.91 15.29 -1.36
C MET A 190 15.06 15.71 -2.56
N PRO A 191 15.00 14.90 -3.65
CA PRO A 191 14.26 15.25 -4.85
C PRO A 191 12.75 15.20 -4.60
N PRO A 192 11.93 15.85 -5.42
CA PRO A 192 10.46 15.72 -5.31
C PRO A 192 9.97 14.30 -5.60
N VAL A 193 10.73 13.51 -6.34
CA VAL A 193 10.47 12.07 -6.61
C VAL A 193 11.71 11.27 -6.28
N LEU A 194 11.59 10.33 -5.37
CA LEU A 194 12.68 9.46 -4.92
C LEU A 194 12.37 8.01 -5.32
N ARG A 195 13.28 7.36 -6.06
CA ARG A 195 13.17 5.94 -6.45
C ARG A 195 13.84 5.03 -5.43
N LYS A 196 15.02 5.41 -4.96
CA LYS A 196 15.80 4.60 -4.05
C LYS A 196 16.55 5.46 -3.04
N LEU A 197 16.52 5.03 -1.77
CA LEU A 197 17.37 5.56 -0.72
C LEU A 197 18.32 4.46 -0.25
N THR A 198 19.62 4.69 -0.36
CA THR A 198 20.65 3.82 0.19
C THR A 198 21.26 4.50 1.41
N VAL A 199 21.19 3.85 2.58
CA VAL A 199 21.79 4.32 3.81
C VAL A 199 23.05 3.51 4.08
N GLY A 200 24.19 4.18 4.11
CA GLY A 200 25.49 3.58 4.46
C GLY A 200 25.75 3.69 5.96
N LEU A 201 26.09 2.57 6.60
CA LEU A 201 26.46 2.49 8.01
C LEU A 201 27.81 1.81 8.19
N PRO A 202 28.54 2.06 9.30
CA PRO A 202 29.67 1.21 9.68
C PRO A 202 29.26 -0.27 9.73
N ALA A 203 30.21 -1.19 9.45
CA ALA A 203 29.94 -2.62 9.52
C ALA A 203 29.54 -3.11 10.92
N LYS A 204 29.88 -2.34 11.95
CA LYS A 204 29.44 -2.52 13.34
C LYS A 204 28.84 -1.21 13.83
N PRO A 205 27.57 -0.92 13.47
CA PRO A 205 26.98 0.35 13.83
C PRO A 205 26.75 0.46 15.35
N SER A 206 26.88 1.66 15.85
CA SER A 206 26.43 1.99 17.20
C SER A 206 24.89 1.99 17.28
N ARG A 207 24.33 2.02 18.48
CA ARG A 207 22.88 2.17 18.65
C ARG A 207 22.36 3.49 18.07
N ALA A 208 23.14 4.56 18.21
CA ALA A 208 22.79 5.88 17.68
C ALA A 208 22.76 5.87 16.14
N GLU A 209 23.72 5.21 15.51
CA GLU A 209 23.77 5.04 14.06
C GLU A 209 22.59 4.20 13.56
N SER A 210 22.28 3.09 14.23
CA SER A 210 21.14 2.24 13.94
C SER A 210 19.81 3.00 14.08
N ASP A 211 19.65 3.75 15.19
CA ASP A 211 18.43 4.53 15.45
C ASP A 211 18.24 5.66 14.42
N ALA A 212 19.31 6.38 14.10
CA ALA A 212 19.27 7.42 13.07
C ALA A 212 18.90 6.85 11.68
N ALA A 213 19.42 5.68 11.33
CA ALA A 213 19.12 5.02 10.06
C ALA A 213 17.66 4.55 9.97
N VAL A 214 17.17 3.84 10.98
CA VAL A 214 15.81 3.33 11.02
C VAL A 214 14.80 4.49 11.02
N GLN A 215 15.05 5.52 11.84
CA GLN A 215 14.21 6.72 11.91
C GLN A 215 14.21 7.49 10.59
N LEU A 216 15.36 7.66 9.94
CA LEU A 216 15.44 8.33 8.64
C LEU A 216 14.62 7.61 7.58
N ILE A 217 14.80 6.30 7.47
CA ILE A 217 14.10 5.49 6.48
C ILE A 217 12.58 5.54 6.71
N ALA A 218 12.13 5.43 7.97
CA ALA A 218 10.72 5.58 8.33
C ALA A 218 10.17 6.95 7.93
N ALA A 219 10.87 8.02 8.25
CA ALA A 219 10.47 9.39 7.97
C ALA A 219 10.46 9.70 6.46
N VAL A 220 11.42 9.17 5.69
CA VAL A 220 11.43 9.28 4.23
C VAL A 220 10.25 8.52 3.62
N GLN A 221 9.93 7.30 4.11
CA GLN A 221 8.75 6.58 3.66
C GLN A 221 7.46 7.34 3.99
N ALA A 222 7.36 7.94 5.17
CA ALA A 222 6.21 8.77 5.56
C ALA A 222 6.05 10.01 4.65
N ARG A 223 7.15 10.70 4.33
CA ARG A 223 7.16 11.92 3.51
C ARG A 223 6.71 11.66 2.07
N TYR A 224 7.22 10.60 1.45
CA TYR A 224 6.95 10.33 0.04
C TYR A 224 5.72 9.45 -0.17
N GLY A 225 5.25 8.70 0.83
CA GLY A 225 4.17 7.74 0.66
C GLY A 225 4.48 6.67 -0.39
N GLY A 226 3.46 6.05 -0.95
CA GLY A 226 3.58 5.11 -2.07
C GLY A 226 4.28 3.79 -1.74
N SER A 227 4.26 2.86 -2.69
CA SER A 227 4.58 1.46 -2.42
C SER A 227 5.88 0.94 -3.03
N LYS A 228 6.40 1.58 -4.08
CA LYS A 228 7.49 1.00 -4.90
C LYS A 228 8.88 1.58 -4.62
N ARG A 229 9.06 2.39 -3.56
CA ARG A 229 10.39 2.89 -3.21
C ARG A 229 11.26 1.79 -2.66
N GLU A 230 12.51 1.79 -3.12
CA GLU A 230 13.53 0.88 -2.62
C GLU A 230 14.31 1.52 -1.47
N TYR A 231 14.52 0.76 -0.43
CA TYR A 231 15.39 1.12 0.70
C TYR A 231 16.47 0.06 0.87
N ALA A 232 17.72 0.51 0.96
CA ALA A 232 18.84 -0.36 1.20
C ALA A 232 19.68 0.19 2.37
N VAL A 233 20.09 -0.69 3.27
CA VAL A 233 21.11 -0.39 4.28
C VAL A 233 22.33 -1.22 3.92
N VAL A 234 23.48 -0.54 3.74
CA VAL A 234 24.71 -1.17 3.28
C VAL A 234 25.88 -0.83 4.17
N PRO A 235 26.84 -1.75 4.35
CA PRO A 235 28.06 -1.41 5.11
C PRO A 235 28.95 -0.47 4.32
N ILE A 236 29.58 0.50 5.00
CA ILE A 236 30.58 1.37 4.41
C ILE A 236 31.98 0.91 4.80
N PRO A 237 32.99 1.10 3.92
CA PRO A 237 34.39 0.93 4.27
C PRO A 237 34.77 1.84 5.46
N GLU A 238 35.73 1.41 6.25
CA GLU A 238 36.25 2.21 7.36
C GLU A 238 36.76 3.57 6.87
N GLY A 239 36.34 4.62 7.55
CA GLY A 239 36.69 6.00 7.18
C GLY A 239 35.94 6.61 6.00
N ALA A 240 35.17 5.82 5.23
CA ALA A 240 34.45 6.31 4.05
C ALA A 240 33.35 7.32 4.42
N THR A 241 33.15 8.29 3.51
CA THR A 241 32.07 9.29 3.57
C THR A 241 31.14 9.21 2.35
N THR A 242 31.42 8.27 1.43
CA THR A 242 30.64 7.98 0.23
C THR A 242 30.64 6.48 -0.03
N LEU A 243 29.69 6.00 -0.81
CA LEU A 243 29.73 4.62 -1.33
C LEU A 243 30.60 4.56 -2.60
N PRO A 244 31.11 3.37 -2.96
CA PRO A 244 31.97 3.18 -4.13
C PRO A 244 31.31 3.60 -5.45
N ASN A 245 30.02 3.33 -5.62
CA ASN A 245 29.26 3.68 -6.81
C ASN A 245 28.42 4.94 -6.55
N PRO A 246 28.41 5.92 -7.48
CA PRO A 246 27.55 7.09 -7.36
C PRO A 246 26.06 6.71 -7.44
N SER A 247 25.17 7.60 -6.97
CA SER A 247 23.72 7.45 -7.13
C SER A 247 23.33 7.55 -8.60
N ALA A 248 22.40 6.70 -9.03
CA ALA A 248 21.69 6.89 -10.28
C ALA A 248 20.68 8.07 -10.16
N PRO A 249 20.13 8.55 -11.27
CA PRO A 249 19.10 9.58 -11.25
C PRO A 249 17.90 9.20 -10.37
N LEU A 250 17.41 10.16 -9.58
CA LEU A 250 16.32 9.99 -8.61
C LEU A 250 16.63 9.02 -7.47
N GLU A 251 17.90 8.66 -7.29
CA GLU A 251 18.39 7.90 -6.14
C GLU A 251 19.21 8.79 -5.21
N ARG A 252 19.23 8.46 -3.94
CA ARG A 252 20.04 9.18 -2.93
C ARG A 252 20.81 8.21 -2.06
N GLN A 253 22.03 8.63 -1.69
CA GLN A 253 22.88 7.94 -0.74
C GLN A 253 23.10 8.83 0.49
N VAL A 254 22.78 8.30 1.65
CA VAL A 254 22.99 8.95 2.94
C VAL A 254 23.94 8.09 3.76
N ILE A 255 25.07 8.63 4.15
CA ILE A 255 26.02 7.99 5.05
C ILE A 255 25.77 8.50 6.45
N ILE A 256 25.54 7.59 7.39
CA ILE A 256 25.30 7.92 8.78
C ILE A 256 26.42 7.31 9.60
N LYS A 257 27.18 8.14 10.28
CA LYS A 257 28.22 7.68 11.21
C LYS A 257 28.48 8.67 12.33
N GLU A 258 28.80 8.13 13.50
CA GLU A 258 29.24 8.97 14.60
C GLU A 258 30.58 9.66 14.29
N GLY A 259 30.71 10.90 14.72
CA GLY A 259 31.90 11.70 14.53
C GLY A 259 31.87 12.97 15.36
N PRO A 260 33.05 13.63 15.53
CA PRO A 260 33.18 14.85 16.32
C PRO A 260 32.44 16.04 15.70
N ASP A 261 32.37 16.09 14.37
CA ASP A 261 31.68 17.15 13.61
C ASP A 261 30.21 16.80 13.46
N LYS A 262 29.35 17.64 13.99
CA LYS A 262 27.91 17.45 13.83
C LYS A 262 27.37 18.19 12.60
N GLY A 263 26.40 17.58 11.93
CA GLY A 263 25.69 18.21 10.82
C GLY A 263 25.52 17.29 9.63
N LEU A 264 25.06 17.90 8.56
CA LEU A 264 24.89 17.33 7.23
C LEU A 264 25.87 17.97 6.27
N SER A 265 26.48 17.19 5.40
CA SER A 265 27.38 17.73 4.36
C SER A 265 27.30 16.92 3.08
N LEU A 266 27.19 17.61 1.94
CA LEU A 266 27.26 16.98 0.62
C LEU A 266 28.70 16.49 0.37
N GLN A 267 28.82 15.25 -0.12
CA GLN A 267 30.09 14.57 -0.37
C GLN A 267 30.16 14.10 -1.83
N GLY A 268 31.33 14.22 -2.43
CA GLY A 268 31.56 13.83 -3.83
C GLY A 268 31.45 15.02 -4.78
N GLY A 269 32.11 14.91 -5.95
CA GLY A 269 32.25 16.00 -6.92
C GLY A 269 31.65 15.73 -8.30
N ALA A 270 31.22 14.51 -8.60
CA ALA A 270 30.66 14.14 -9.90
C ALA A 270 29.31 13.48 -9.74
N GLY A 271 28.32 13.90 -10.54
CA GLY A 271 26.96 13.35 -10.50
C GLY A 271 26.18 13.78 -9.26
N VAL A 272 25.27 12.92 -8.81
CA VAL A 272 24.47 13.15 -7.59
C VAL A 272 25.35 12.89 -6.37
N PRO A 273 25.62 13.90 -5.51
CA PRO A 273 26.47 13.74 -4.34
C PRO A 273 25.79 12.85 -3.29
N ALA A 274 26.61 12.16 -2.47
CA ALA A 274 26.14 11.55 -1.25
C ALA A 274 25.96 12.61 -0.15
N LEU A 275 25.15 12.31 0.87
CA LEU A 275 25.02 13.16 2.05
C LEU A 275 25.61 12.45 3.26
N LEU A 276 26.58 13.06 3.92
CA LEU A 276 27.08 12.61 5.21
C LEU A 276 26.25 13.25 6.32
N VAL A 277 25.71 12.41 7.20
CA VAL A 277 25.07 12.79 8.47
C VAL A 277 26.01 12.37 9.59
N SER A 278 26.47 13.33 10.39
CA SER A 278 27.42 13.10 11.47
C SER A 278 26.98 13.81 12.76
N GLY A 279 27.41 13.28 13.90
CA GLY A 279 27.12 13.74 15.26
C GLY A 279 27.41 12.62 16.25
N GLN A 280 27.10 12.81 17.51
CA GLN A 280 27.27 11.81 18.55
C GLN A 280 25.94 11.52 19.25
N GLY A 281 25.66 10.25 19.55
CA GLY A 281 24.49 9.85 20.29
C GLY A 281 23.18 10.41 19.69
N ASP A 282 22.34 11.02 20.50
CA ASP A 282 21.04 11.59 20.08
C ASP A 282 21.15 12.74 19.07
N GLU A 283 22.32 13.41 19.00
CA GLU A 283 22.55 14.45 18.00
C GLU A 283 22.51 13.87 16.59
N LEU A 284 23.05 12.67 16.38
CA LEU A 284 23.08 12.02 15.08
C LEU A 284 21.66 11.81 14.52
N LYS A 285 20.74 11.29 15.35
CA LYS A 285 19.34 11.15 14.99
C LYS A 285 18.68 12.51 14.69
N ASN A 286 19.01 13.53 15.48
CA ASN A 286 18.49 14.87 15.29
C ASN A 286 18.94 15.47 13.95
N GLN A 287 20.21 15.26 13.54
CA GLN A 287 20.69 15.70 12.24
C GLN A 287 19.95 14.95 11.11
N ALA A 288 19.74 13.63 11.22
CA ALA A 288 19.01 12.85 10.23
C ALA A 288 17.55 13.33 10.05
N ARG A 289 16.88 13.80 11.09
CA ARG A 289 15.52 14.35 11.05
C ARG A 289 15.38 15.57 10.13
N LEU A 290 16.44 16.37 9.99
CA LEU A 290 16.39 17.54 9.11
C LEU A 290 15.99 17.18 7.68
N LEU A 291 16.35 15.99 7.19
CA LEU A 291 16.04 15.56 5.82
C LEU A 291 14.54 15.44 5.52
N THR A 292 13.72 15.34 6.54
CA THR A 292 12.25 15.23 6.41
C THR A 292 11.51 16.36 7.12
N ASP A 293 12.22 17.28 7.74
CA ASP A 293 11.64 18.45 8.41
C ASP A 293 11.44 19.60 7.40
N ASP A 294 10.46 20.45 7.65
CA ASP A 294 10.15 21.62 6.82
C ASP A 294 11.30 22.65 6.79
N SER A 295 12.09 22.69 7.87
CA SER A 295 13.29 23.56 7.97
C SER A 295 14.43 23.16 7.04
N LEU A 296 14.34 21.97 6.37
CA LEU A 296 15.29 21.58 5.33
C LEU A 296 15.44 22.66 4.25
N ASN A 297 14.35 23.35 3.92
CA ASN A 297 14.33 24.40 2.89
C ASN A 297 15.25 25.60 3.25
N LEU A 298 15.68 25.74 4.49
CA LEU A 298 16.60 26.78 4.96
C LEU A 298 18.07 26.39 4.78
N ALA A 299 18.37 25.13 4.49
CA ALA A 299 19.72 24.60 4.33
C ALA A 299 20.28 24.86 2.93
N LEU A 300 20.44 26.13 2.57
CA LEU A 300 20.77 26.63 1.22
C LEU A 300 22.23 26.42 0.79
N THR A 301 23.06 25.82 1.65
CA THR A 301 24.47 25.52 1.34
C THR A 301 24.74 24.02 1.31
N GLY A 302 25.94 23.60 0.88
CA GLY A 302 26.37 22.19 0.90
C GLY A 302 26.57 21.59 2.29
N LYS A 303 26.45 22.42 3.36
CA LYS A 303 26.53 22.00 4.77
C LYS A 303 25.38 22.61 5.57
N ALA A 304 24.85 21.85 6.54
CA ALA A 304 23.83 22.32 7.47
C ALA A 304 24.01 21.66 8.84
N VAL A 305 23.59 22.35 9.90
CA VAL A 305 23.53 21.80 11.24
C VAL A 305 22.14 22.05 11.80
N ALA A 306 21.45 21.00 12.17
CA ALA A 306 20.15 21.11 12.82
C ALA A 306 20.31 21.40 14.31
N GLY A 307 19.50 22.33 14.82
CA GLY A 307 19.20 22.41 16.25
C GLY A 307 18.32 21.22 16.69
N PRO A 308 17.82 21.21 17.93
CA PRO A 308 16.88 20.17 18.35
C PRO A 308 15.61 20.16 17.48
N LEU A 309 15.33 19.03 16.88
CA LEU A 309 14.14 18.81 16.05
C LEU A 309 13.29 17.69 16.66
N GLU A 310 11.99 17.87 16.63
CA GLU A 310 11.04 16.85 17.04
C GLU A 310 10.26 16.36 15.81
N THR A 311 10.01 15.06 15.74
CA THR A 311 9.12 14.52 14.70
C THR A 311 7.70 14.97 15.02
N LYS A 312 7.14 15.83 14.17
CA LYS A 312 5.76 16.30 14.29
C LYS A 312 4.81 15.18 13.87
N GLN A 313 4.15 14.57 14.85
CA GLN A 313 3.04 13.67 14.62
C GLN A 313 1.74 14.44 14.82
N LYS A 314 0.91 14.49 13.79
CA LYS A 314 -0.41 15.09 13.90
C LYS A 314 -1.40 14.05 14.44
N ILE A 315 -1.30 13.78 15.75
CA ILE A 315 -2.23 12.92 16.46
C ILE A 315 -3.45 13.79 16.87
N VAL A 316 -4.64 13.28 16.59
CA VAL A 316 -5.89 13.93 16.96
C VAL A 316 -6.35 13.48 18.34
N GLY A 317 -7.14 14.31 19.02
CA GLY A 317 -7.75 13.96 20.30
C GLY A 317 -8.93 13.00 20.18
N ASN A 318 -9.40 12.50 21.31
CA ASN A 318 -10.58 11.60 21.36
C ASN A 318 -11.89 12.30 20.94
N LYS A 319 -11.91 13.60 20.85
CA LYS A 319 -12.95 14.39 20.21
C LYS A 319 -12.29 15.28 19.17
N THR A 320 -12.70 15.12 17.92
CA THR A 320 -12.07 15.76 16.77
C THR A 320 -13.09 15.97 15.65
N THR A 321 -12.68 16.68 14.59
CA THR A 321 -13.49 16.86 13.37
C THR A 321 -12.77 16.28 12.16
N LEU A 322 -13.48 16.03 11.06
CA LEU A 322 -12.86 15.60 9.81
C LEU A 322 -11.79 16.60 9.35
N LYS A 323 -12.02 17.89 9.55
CA LYS A 323 -11.05 18.96 9.24
C LYS A 323 -9.75 18.80 10.04
N GLU A 324 -9.85 18.57 11.36
CA GLU A 324 -8.68 18.36 12.22
C GLU A 324 -7.94 17.08 11.88
N MET A 325 -8.68 16.05 11.44
CA MET A 325 -8.11 14.81 10.90
C MET A 325 -7.43 15.01 9.53
N GLY A 326 -7.47 16.24 8.97
CA GLY A 326 -6.87 16.57 7.67
C GLY A 326 -7.73 16.15 6.48
N MET A 327 -9.02 15.88 6.69
CA MET A 327 -9.99 15.61 5.65
C MET A 327 -10.77 16.90 5.32
N GLY A 328 -11.07 17.07 4.04
CA GLY A 328 -11.91 18.17 3.58
C GLY A 328 -13.39 17.81 3.67
N GLU A 329 -14.18 18.61 3.00
CA GLU A 329 -15.56 18.33 2.69
C GLU A 329 -15.66 17.20 1.67
N PHE A 330 -16.63 16.33 1.82
CA PHE A 330 -16.92 15.27 0.87
C PHE A 330 -18.18 15.61 0.07
N THR A 331 -18.09 15.50 -1.25
CA THR A 331 -19.24 15.74 -2.14
C THR A 331 -19.34 14.60 -3.14
N SER A 332 -20.55 14.09 -3.30
CA SER A 332 -20.91 13.10 -4.33
C SER A 332 -22.09 13.59 -5.13
N ILE A 333 -22.01 13.46 -6.45
CA ILE A 333 -23.10 13.83 -7.38
C ILE A 333 -23.42 12.59 -8.19
N ALA A 334 -24.56 11.99 -7.92
CA ALA A 334 -25.01 10.75 -8.56
C ALA A 334 -26.52 10.57 -8.39
N PHE A 335 -27.09 9.50 -8.94
CA PHE A 335 -28.47 9.08 -8.65
C PHE A 335 -28.65 8.62 -7.22
N TRP A 336 -27.72 7.81 -6.76
CA TRP A 336 -27.56 7.31 -5.41
C TRP A 336 -26.20 7.79 -4.92
N PRO A 337 -26.10 9.06 -4.51
CA PRO A 337 -24.83 9.60 -4.09
C PRO A 337 -24.39 8.95 -2.79
N GLU A 338 -23.15 8.47 -2.78
CA GLU A 338 -22.50 7.93 -1.60
C GLU A 338 -21.18 8.64 -1.34
N VAL A 339 -20.85 8.78 -0.07
CA VAL A 339 -19.60 9.35 0.45
C VAL A 339 -18.99 8.36 1.44
N GLY A 340 -17.74 7.99 1.26
CA GLY A 340 -16.97 7.21 2.21
C GLY A 340 -16.09 8.09 3.09
N ILE A 341 -16.24 7.96 4.41
CA ILE A 341 -15.43 8.63 5.43
C ILE A 341 -14.50 7.60 6.05
N ASP A 342 -13.20 7.71 5.79
CA ASP A 342 -12.20 6.76 6.28
C ASP A 342 -11.68 7.17 7.66
N LEU A 343 -12.05 6.40 8.67
CA LEU A 343 -11.61 6.54 10.06
C LEU A 343 -10.36 5.68 10.27
N ASP A 344 -9.19 6.26 10.07
CA ASP A 344 -7.90 5.59 10.26
C ASP A 344 -7.45 5.71 11.72
N GLN A 345 -7.37 4.56 12.41
CA GLN A 345 -6.95 4.50 13.81
C GLN A 345 -5.53 5.04 14.05
N SER A 346 -4.65 5.00 13.05
CA SER A 346 -3.29 5.51 13.20
C SER A 346 -3.26 7.02 13.46
N LYS A 347 -4.25 7.78 12.99
CA LYS A 347 -4.38 9.22 13.27
C LYS A 347 -4.61 9.54 14.75
N PHE A 348 -5.19 8.59 15.49
CA PHE A 348 -5.40 8.71 16.95
C PHE A 348 -4.21 8.20 17.76
N GLY A 349 -3.27 7.48 17.14
CA GLY A 349 -2.09 6.94 17.80
C GLY A 349 -2.35 5.75 18.72
N HIS A 350 -3.53 5.12 18.64
CA HIS A 350 -3.90 3.94 19.42
C HIS A 350 -5.10 3.19 18.81
N SER A 351 -5.37 1.97 19.25
CA SER A 351 -6.60 1.25 18.91
C SER A 351 -7.81 1.91 19.55
N LEU A 352 -8.90 2.03 18.78
CA LEU A 352 -10.12 2.72 19.18
C LEU A 352 -11.15 1.77 19.79
N GLN A 353 -12.02 2.33 20.65
CA GLN A 353 -13.28 1.74 21.10
C GLN A 353 -14.31 2.84 21.31
N GLY A 354 -15.61 2.49 21.21
CA GLY A 354 -16.71 3.40 21.45
C GLY A 354 -16.70 4.58 20.49
N VAL A 355 -16.56 4.32 19.19
CA VAL A 355 -16.51 5.35 18.15
C VAL A 355 -17.91 5.82 17.81
N ARG A 356 -18.13 7.14 17.83
CA ARG A 356 -19.35 7.81 17.41
C ARG A 356 -19.03 8.91 16.41
N VAL A 357 -19.88 9.08 15.42
CA VAL A 357 -19.73 10.13 14.40
C VAL A 357 -20.98 10.98 14.36
N HIS A 358 -20.83 12.27 14.55
CA HIS A 358 -21.89 13.26 14.38
C HIS A 358 -21.87 13.75 12.94
N LEU A 359 -22.65 13.11 12.07
CA LEU A 359 -22.75 13.46 10.66
C LEU A 359 -23.43 14.81 10.50
N ILE A 360 -22.72 15.75 9.89
CA ILE A 360 -23.21 17.08 9.53
C ILE A 360 -23.09 17.21 8.01
N GLY A 361 -24.21 17.56 7.33
CA GLY A 361 -24.18 17.63 5.89
C GLY A 361 -25.50 18.07 5.28
N SER A 362 -25.60 17.93 3.97
CA SER A 362 -26.82 18.28 3.22
C SER A 362 -26.93 17.45 1.95
N TYR A 363 -28.11 17.36 1.41
CA TYR A 363 -28.37 16.72 0.11
C TYR A 363 -29.36 17.54 -0.71
N THR A 364 -29.50 17.21 -2.00
CA THR A 364 -30.49 17.85 -2.89
C THR A 364 -31.89 17.61 -2.33
N PRO A 365 -32.70 18.66 -2.06
CA PRO A 365 -34.08 18.49 -1.62
C PRO A 365 -34.90 17.67 -2.60
N LEU A 366 -35.63 16.68 -2.09
CA LEU A 366 -36.44 15.76 -2.87
C LEU A 366 -37.90 15.95 -2.59
N ALA A 367 -38.72 15.79 -3.63
CA ALA A 367 -40.17 15.79 -3.44
C ALA A 367 -40.59 14.55 -2.62
N PRO A 368 -41.63 14.63 -1.79
CA PRO A 368 -42.07 13.52 -0.92
C PRO A 368 -42.33 12.21 -1.67
N ASP A 369 -42.71 12.29 -2.94
CA ASP A 369 -43.04 11.13 -3.78
C ASP A 369 -41.82 10.30 -4.18
N PHE A 370 -40.62 10.81 -3.96
CA PHE A 370 -39.39 10.08 -4.26
C PHE A 370 -38.99 9.06 -3.18
N GLY A 371 -39.62 9.10 -1.99
CA GLY A 371 -39.35 8.13 -0.93
C GLY A 371 -37.89 7.99 -0.58
N ALA A 372 -37.18 9.12 -0.38
CA ALA A 372 -35.74 9.10 -0.16
C ALA A 372 -35.39 8.85 1.32
N GLU A 373 -34.29 8.15 1.51
CA GLU A 373 -33.70 7.89 2.84
C GLU A 373 -32.21 8.22 2.83
N VAL A 374 -31.74 8.77 3.96
CA VAL A 374 -30.31 8.89 4.24
C VAL A 374 -29.88 7.63 4.98
N THR A 375 -28.83 6.98 4.50
CA THR A 375 -28.28 5.75 5.11
C THR A 375 -26.84 5.96 5.56
N ALA A 376 -26.47 5.32 6.66
CA ALA A 376 -25.10 5.25 7.14
C ALA A 376 -24.74 3.79 7.41
N GLN A 377 -23.64 3.31 6.82
CA GLN A 377 -23.25 1.90 6.88
C GLN A 377 -21.74 1.70 7.00
N VAL A 378 -21.34 0.57 7.61
CA VAL A 378 -19.95 0.12 7.66
C VAL A 378 -19.90 -1.34 7.19
N GLY A 379 -19.12 -1.59 6.13
CA GLY A 379 -18.93 -2.96 5.61
C GLY A 379 -20.23 -3.63 5.15
N GLY A 380 -21.22 -2.84 4.71
CA GLY A 380 -22.55 -3.32 4.28
C GLY A 380 -23.55 -3.49 5.43
N GLU A 381 -23.16 -3.27 6.67
CA GLU A 381 -24.07 -3.23 7.82
C GLU A 381 -24.60 -1.82 8.03
N ILE A 382 -25.93 -1.66 7.99
CA ILE A 382 -26.59 -0.38 8.16
C ILE A 382 -26.62 -0.05 9.66
N LEU A 383 -26.03 1.09 10.03
CA LEU A 383 -25.95 1.61 11.39
C LEU A 383 -27.02 2.68 11.67
N GLY A 384 -27.45 3.37 10.62
CA GLY A 384 -28.49 4.38 10.70
C GLY A 384 -29.27 4.51 9.39
N ARG A 385 -30.57 4.82 9.51
CA ARG A 385 -31.46 5.07 8.39
C ARG A 385 -32.47 6.12 8.79
N TRP A 386 -32.55 7.18 8.02
CA TRP A 386 -33.40 8.33 8.30
C TRP A 386 -34.19 8.72 7.05
N PRO A 387 -35.51 8.94 7.15
CA PRO A 387 -36.30 9.49 6.06
C PRO A 387 -35.75 10.86 5.64
N SER A 388 -35.88 11.21 4.36
CA SER A 388 -35.50 12.52 3.88
C SER A 388 -36.33 13.62 4.54
N GLU A 389 -35.66 14.68 4.95
CA GLU A 389 -36.27 15.85 5.55
C GLU A 389 -36.47 16.97 4.53
N ALA A 390 -37.49 17.81 4.73
CA ALA A 390 -37.82 18.92 3.83
C ALA A 390 -36.70 19.97 3.73
N ASN A 391 -35.91 20.15 4.81
CA ASN A 391 -34.75 21.04 4.85
C ASN A 391 -33.51 20.45 4.16
N ALA A 392 -33.55 19.15 3.80
CA ALA A 392 -32.47 18.41 3.18
C ALA A 392 -31.13 18.49 3.93
N THR A 393 -31.17 18.55 5.25
CA THR A 393 -29.97 18.53 6.11
C THR A 393 -29.74 17.18 6.71
N ILE A 394 -28.47 16.90 7.05
CA ILE A 394 -28.02 15.72 7.81
C ILE A 394 -27.46 16.26 9.12
N ASP A 395 -28.03 15.81 10.23
CA ASP A 395 -27.61 16.15 11.59
C ASP A 395 -27.91 14.94 12.51
N HIS A 396 -27.09 13.90 12.40
CA HIS A 396 -27.35 12.62 13.06
C HIS A 396 -26.09 12.01 13.67
N TRP A 397 -26.26 11.41 14.85
CA TRP A 397 -25.22 10.58 15.47
C TRP A 397 -25.30 9.15 14.99
N VAL A 398 -24.12 8.58 14.66
CA VAL A 398 -23.93 7.20 14.27
C VAL A 398 -22.94 6.54 15.23
N ASP A 399 -23.37 5.51 15.94
CA ASP A 399 -22.50 4.69 16.79
C ASP A 399 -21.91 3.56 15.93
N ILE A 400 -20.59 3.41 15.91
CA ILE A 400 -19.91 2.34 15.19
C ILE A 400 -19.58 1.25 16.20
N PRO A 401 -20.19 0.05 16.09
CA PRO A 401 -19.86 -1.10 16.96
C PRO A 401 -18.39 -1.47 16.89
N ASP A 402 -17.74 -1.72 18.03
CA ASP A 402 -16.30 -2.02 18.09
C ASP A 402 -15.90 -3.23 17.22
N ARG A 403 -16.78 -4.22 17.04
CA ARG A 403 -16.57 -5.38 16.16
C ARG A 403 -16.41 -5.02 14.68
N LEU A 404 -16.89 -3.86 14.25
CA LEU A 404 -16.76 -3.35 12.88
C LEU A 404 -15.49 -2.51 12.70
N LEU A 405 -14.83 -2.13 13.78
CA LEU A 405 -13.60 -1.36 13.69
C LEU A 405 -12.49 -2.19 13.03
N ARG A 406 -11.82 -1.56 12.09
CA ARG A 406 -10.65 -2.07 11.38
C ARG A 406 -9.52 -1.05 11.51
N ARG A 407 -8.33 -1.36 11.03
CA ARG A 407 -7.22 -0.37 10.93
C ARG A 407 -7.71 0.94 10.33
N SER A 408 -8.39 0.87 9.20
CA SER A 408 -9.19 1.95 8.63
C SER A 408 -10.62 1.45 8.44
N THR A 409 -11.58 2.17 8.99
CA THR A 409 -13.01 1.86 8.92
C THR A 409 -13.69 2.89 8.05
N THR A 410 -14.28 2.48 6.94
CA THR A 410 -15.03 3.38 6.07
C THR A 410 -16.49 3.44 6.51
N LEU A 411 -16.92 4.59 7.01
CA LEU A 411 -18.33 4.92 7.21
C LEU A 411 -18.88 5.47 5.89
N THR A 412 -19.73 4.69 5.22
CA THR A 412 -20.40 5.11 3.99
C THR A 412 -21.73 5.77 4.32
N VAL A 413 -21.91 6.99 3.84
CA VAL A 413 -23.17 7.74 3.95
C VAL A 413 -23.75 7.86 2.55
N GLY A 414 -25.00 7.47 2.37
CA GLY A 414 -25.70 7.49 1.09
C GLY A 414 -27.06 8.14 1.15
N VAL A 415 -27.59 8.52 -0.01
CA VAL A 415 -29.00 8.91 -0.19
C VAL A 415 -29.62 7.93 -1.17
N ASP A 416 -30.50 7.08 -0.66
CA ASP A 416 -31.26 6.09 -1.41
C ASP A 416 -32.62 6.65 -1.80
N THR A 417 -33.09 6.37 -3.02
CA THR A 417 -34.40 6.78 -3.51
C THR A 417 -35.16 5.58 -4.04
N THR A 418 -36.45 5.48 -3.74
CA THR A 418 -37.32 4.40 -4.25
C THR A 418 -38.14 4.82 -5.46
N GLY A 419 -38.11 6.11 -5.82
CA GLY A 419 -38.85 6.67 -6.95
C GLY A 419 -38.32 6.25 -8.31
N ASN A 420 -39.17 6.41 -9.33
CA ASN A 420 -38.77 6.14 -10.72
C ASN A 420 -37.81 7.23 -11.20
N ALA A 421 -36.61 6.84 -11.56
CA ALA A 421 -35.57 7.77 -11.97
C ALA A 421 -35.80 8.44 -13.35
N GLY A 422 -36.90 8.14 -14.07
CA GLY A 422 -37.23 8.75 -15.35
C GLY A 422 -36.49 8.17 -16.55
N TYR A 423 -36.59 8.83 -17.69
CA TYR A 423 -35.88 8.48 -18.93
C TYR A 423 -34.55 9.21 -19.03
N CYS A 424 -33.69 8.78 -19.92
CA CYS A 424 -32.47 9.45 -20.33
C CYS A 424 -32.63 10.96 -20.49
N GLY A 425 -31.82 11.74 -19.78
CA GLY A 425 -31.86 13.21 -19.80
C GLY A 425 -32.94 13.85 -18.93
N ALA A 426 -33.83 13.06 -18.32
CA ALA A 426 -34.80 13.53 -17.33
C ALA A 426 -34.28 13.42 -15.89
N TYR A 427 -33.08 12.92 -15.71
CA TYR A 427 -32.47 12.71 -14.40
C TYR A 427 -31.91 14.00 -13.84
N LEU A 428 -32.30 14.29 -12.62
CA LEU A 428 -31.58 15.26 -11.78
C LEU A 428 -30.64 14.49 -10.87
N PRO A 429 -29.32 14.58 -11.09
CA PRO A 429 -28.39 13.98 -10.16
C PRO A 429 -28.52 14.62 -8.80
N LEU A 430 -28.54 13.81 -7.76
CA LEU A 430 -28.56 14.27 -6.40
C LEU A 430 -27.14 14.65 -5.97
N THR A 431 -27.01 15.73 -5.24
CA THR A 431 -25.78 16.10 -4.56
C THR A 431 -25.91 15.71 -3.11
N LEU A 432 -24.98 14.90 -2.62
CA LEU A 432 -24.76 14.63 -1.20
C LEU A 432 -23.45 15.30 -0.78
N ARG A 433 -23.51 16.06 0.30
CA ARG A 433 -22.36 16.77 0.88
C ARG A 433 -22.25 16.44 2.37
N ILE A 434 -21.07 16.03 2.80
CA ILE A 434 -20.71 15.87 4.20
C ILE A 434 -19.67 16.92 4.57
N ASP A 435 -19.98 17.72 5.59
CA ASP A 435 -19.15 18.83 6.00
C ASP A 435 -17.89 18.38 6.73
N ALA A 436 -16.81 19.10 6.53
CA ALA A 436 -15.55 18.88 7.25
C ALA A 436 -15.68 19.13 8.78
N GLY A 437 -16.76 19.77 9.22
CA GLY A 437 -17.13 19.95 10.61
C GLY A 437 -17.78 18.73 11.28
N THR A 438 -18.09 17.65 10.53
CA THR A 438 -18.52 16.36 11.09
C THR A 438 -17.61 15.95 12.23
N GLU A 439 -18.16 15.69 13.42
CA GLU A 439 -17.40 15.36 14.62
C GLU A 439 -17.20 13.85 14.75
N VAL A 440 -16.03 13.46 15.27
CA VAL A 440 -15.70 12.08 15.62
C VAL A 440 -15.35 12.04 17.10
N GLU A 441 -16.08 11.25 17.87
CA GLU A 441 -15.83 11.00 19.29
C GLU A 441 -15.40 9.53 19.49
N VAL A 442 -14.39 9.35 20.35
CA VAL A 442 -13.82 8.03 20.67
C VAL A 442 -13.87 7.83 22.18
N GLY A 443 -14.39 6.70 22.63
CA GLY A 443 -14.51 6.36 24.05
C GLY A 443 -13.16 6.07 24.72
N GLY A 444 -12.11 5.79 23.95
CA GLY A 444 -10.75 5.57 24.44
C GLY A 444 -9.99 4.48 23.71
N THR A 445 -8.98 3.91 24.40
CA THR A 445 -8.11 2.87 23.87
C THR A 445 -8.66 1.49 24.18
N SER A 446 -8.83 0.66 23.16
CA SER A 446 -9.23 -0.73 23.31
C SER A 446 -8.12 -1.58 23.93
N LYS A 447 -8.44 -2.36 24.97
CA LYS A 447 -7.54 -3.34 25.63
C LYS A 447 -8.30 -4.63 25.96
N PRO A 448 -8.00 -5.77 25.32
CA PRO A 448 -7.00 -5.95 24.26
C PRO A 448 -7.31 -5.13 23.02
N PRO A 449 -6.32 -4.84 22.14
CA PRO A 449 -6.55 -4.10 20.92
C PRO A 449 -7.60 -4.76 20.02
N MET A 450 -8.49 -3.95 19.45
CA MET A 450 -9.44 -4.40 18.43
C MET A 450 -9.21 -3.56 17.16
N PRO A 451 -9.04 -4.19 15.98
CA PRO A 451 -8.87 -5.63 15.75
C PRO A 451 -7.55 -6.17 16.34
N GLN A 452 -7.43 -7.48 16.50
CA GLN A 452 -6.25 -8.14 17.07
C GLN A 452 -5.20 -8.51 16.00
N GLY A 453 -4.01 -8.92 16.46
CA GLY A 453 -2.93 -9.42 15.60
C GLY A 453 -2.40 -8.38 14.63
N PHE A 454 -2.03 -8.77 13.40
CA PHE A 454 -1.47 -7.85 12.41
C PHE A 454 -2.40 -6.71 12.02
N THR A 455 -3.69 -6.89 12.11
CA THR A 455 -4.68 -5.85 11.82
C THR A 455 -4.73 -4.75 12.90
N SER A 456 -4.13 -4.99 14.07
CA SER A 456 -3.92 -3.97 15.10
C SER A 456 -2.71 -3.06 14.83
N LEU A 457 -1.91 -3.36 13.81
CA LEU A 457 -0.76 -2.55 13.44
C LEU A 457 -1.12 -1.57 12.32
N PRO A 458 -0.50 -0.37 12.24
CA PRO A 458 0.55 0.14 13.14
C PRO A 458 0.00 0.85 14.38
N GLN A 459 -1.33 1.10 14.49
CA GLN A 459 -1.94 1.96 15.50
C GLN A 459 -1.54 1.62 16.95
N THR A 460 -1.35 0.32 17.26
CA THR A 460 -0.94 -0.12 18.61
C THR A 460 0.55 0.04 18.90
N LEU A 461 1.35 0.39 17.89
CA LEU A 461 2.77 0.72 18.03
C LEU A 461 3.01 2.23 18.11
N LEU A 462 1.97 3.04 17.96
CA LEU A 462 2.05 4.48 17.97
C LEU A 462 1.81 5.04 19.39
N PRO A 463 2.23 6.28 19.66
CA PRO A 463 2.96 7.21 18.80
C PRO A 463 4.45 6.93 18.67
N ARG A 464 5.03 6.14 19.57
CA ARG A 464 6.45 5.78 19.60
C ARG A 464 6.61 4.29 19.82
N VAL A 465 7.53 3.69 19.08
CA VAL A 465 7.85 2.27 19.20
C VAL A 465 9.32 2.06 19.51
N GLN A 466 9.59 1.20 20.47
CA GLN A 466 10.96 0.73 20.72
C GLN A 466 11.33 -0.35 19.72
N VAL A 467 12.56 -0.32 19.24
CA VAL A 467 13.11 -1.33 18.34
C VAL A 467 14.26 -2.02 19.05
N GLY A 468 13.98 -3.19 19.63
CA GLY A 468 14.98 -4.01 20.30
C GLY A 468 15.77 -4.84 19.29
N ILE A 469 17.09 -4.60 19.21
CA ILE A 469 18.00 -5.34 18.33
C ILE A 469 18.93 -6.26 19.13
N GLY A 470 19.27 -7.41 18.54
CA GLY A 470 20.10 -8.44 19.13
C GLY A 470 21.62 -8.16 18.98
N ALA A 471 22.41 -9.23 18.91
CA ALA A 471 23.86 -9.17 18.88
C ALA A 471 24.43 -8.73 17.53
N ASP A 472 23.79 -9.10 16.40
CA ASP A 472 24.17 -8.64 15.06
C ASP A 472 23.54 -7.30 14.75
N ALA A 473 24.12 -6.23 15.29
CA ALA A 473 23.56 -4.89 15.20
C ALA A 473 23.35 -4.43 13.75
N PHE A 474 24.23 -4.79 12.80
CA PHE A 474 24.08 -4.40 11.40
C PHE A 474 22.91 -5.14 10.73
N ALA A 475 22.90 -6.48 10.79
CA ALA A 475 21.83 -7.26 10.17
C ALA A 475 20.45 -6.96 10.81
N ASP A 476 20.41 -6.77 12.14
CA ASP A 476 19.16 -6.41 12.83
C ASP A 476 18.71 -4.99 12.51
N THR A 477 19.61 -4.05 12.23
CA THR A 477 19.26 -2.72 11.71
C THR A 477 18.63 -2.82 10.31
N VAL A 478 19.15 -3.69 9.45
CA VAL A 478 18.56 -3.96 8.12
C VAL A 478 17.13 -4.51 8.29
N ARG A 479 16.93 -5.49 9.16
CA ARG A 479 15.62 -6.09 9.46
C ARG A 479 14.66 -5.06 10.05
N ALA A 480 15.12 -4.25 10.99
CA ALA A 480 14.35 -3.15 11.59
C ALA A 480 13.86 -2.17 10.53
N ALA A 481 14.76 -1.73 9.64
CA ALA A 481 14.41 -0.83 8.56
C ALA A 481 13.34 -1.42 7.63
N GLN A 482 13.46 -2.69 7.25
CA GLN A 482 12.46 -3.38 6.41
C GLN A 482 11.09 -3.47 7.10
N ILE A 483 11.06 -3.82 8.39
CA ILE A 483 9.82 -3.92 9.18
C ILE A 483 9.17 -2.55 9.30
N VAL A 484 9.93 -1.52 9.70
CA VAL A 484 9.39 -0.17 9.91
C VAL A 484 8.90 0.45 8.61
N VAL A 485 9.60 0.26 7.49
CA VAL A 485 9.11 0.65 6.15
C VAL A 485 7.82 -0.06 5.80
N GLY A 486 7.75 -1.37 6.05
CA GLY A 486 6.55 -2.16 5.83
C GLY A 486 5.35 -1.60 6.57
N LEU A 487 5.50 -1.27 7.86
CA LEU A 487 4.46 -0.69 8.70
C LEU A 487 4.12 0.76 8.30
N GLN A 488 5.13 1.58 7.94
CA GLN A 488 4.92 2.97 7.55
C GLN A 488 4.11 3.11 6.26
N ARG A 489 4.15 2.12 5.35
CA ARG A 489 3.38 2.15 4.09
C ARG A 489 1.87 2.29 4.29
N PHE A 490 1.35 1.88 5.43
CA PHE A 490 -0.08 1.96 5.77
C PHE A 490 -0.36 2.68 7.09
N SER A 491 0.57 3.52 7.55
CA SER A 491 0.38 4.47 8.64
C SER A 491 0.14 5.87 8.09
N SER A 492 -0.92 6.52 8.52
CA SER A 492 -1.23 7.92 8.14
C SER A 492 -0.35 8.94 8.85
N ILE A 493 0.38 8.53 9.89
CA ILE A 493 1.32 9.38 10.61
C ILE A 493 2.73 8.78 10.62
N PRO A 494 3.78 9.60 10.73
CA PRO A 494 5.14 9.10 10.86
C PRO A 494 5.31 8.20 12.09
N ILE A 495 5.90 7.02 11.93
CA ILE A 495 6.29 6.14 13.03
C ILE A 495 7.58 6.67 13.63
N VAL A 496 7.56 7.00 14.91
CA VAL A 496 8.76 7.43 15.67
C VAL A 496 9.38 6.21 16.33
N THR A 497 10.62 5.89 15.95
CA THR A 497 11.36 4.74 16.47
C THR A 497 12.40 5.16 17.49
N GLN A 498 12.75 4.22 18.37
CA GLN A 498 13.88 4.31 19.25
C GLN A 498 14.58 2.96 19.33
N VAL A 499 15.76 2.86 18.73
CA VAL A 499 16.54 1.63 18.76
C VAL A 499 17.23 1.47 20.11
N THR A 500 17.00 0.29 20.73
CA THR A 500 17.58 -0.07 22.04
C THR A 500 18.13 -1.51 21.98
N GLY A 501 18.78 -1.95 23.06
CA GLY A 501 19.14 -3.36 23.20
C GLY A 501 17.89 -4.24 23.36
N LEU A 502 17.93 -5.47 22.83
CA LEU A 502 16.79 -6.39 22.89
C LEU A 502 16.25 -6.57 24.32
N LYS A 503 17.15 -6.81 25.30
CA LYS A 503 16.76 -6.98 26.71
C LYS A 503 16.05 -5.75 27.26
N GLU A 504 16.56 -4.56 26.98
CA GLU A 504 15.97 -3.29 27.41
C GLU A 504 14.57 -3.09 26.82
N ALA A 505 14.39 -3.39 25.53
CA ALA A 505 13.08 -3.33 24.85
C ALA A 505 12.10 -4.38 25.40
N VAL A 506 12.57 -5.58 25.77
CA VAL A 506 11.74 -6.63 26.38
C VAL A 506 11.22 -6.20 27.77
N GLU A 507 12.05 -5.55 28.57
CA GLU A 507 11.71 -5.09 29.93
C GLU A 507 10.88 -3.78 29.93
N SER A 508 10.82 -3.06 28.80
CA SER A 508 10.05 -1.82 28.67
C SER A 508 8.54 -2.06 28.74
N LYS A 509 7.79 -0.99 29.02
CA LYS A 509 6.32 -0.95 28.95
C LYS A 509 5.78 -0.35 27.66
N ASP A 510 6.65 0.24 26.86
CA ASP A 510 6.27 0.84 25.58
C ASP A 510 6.06 -0.21 24.50
N PRO A 511 5.22 0.03 23.51
CA PRO A 511 5.09 -0.83 22.33
C PRO A 511 6.47 -1.10 21.70
N ALA A 512 6.69 -2.32 21.20
CA ALA A 512 8.02 -2.69 20.73
C ALA A 512 7.98 -3.57 19.47
N ILE A 513 9.04 -3.41 18.66
CA ILE A 513 9.46 -4.35 17.62
C ILE A 513 10.71 -5.03 18.16
N LEU A 514 10.66 -6.35 18.36
CA LEU A 514 11.76 -7.11 18.94
C LEU A 514 12.36 -8.03 17.88
N ILE A 515 13.66 -7.92 17.64
CA ILE A 515 14.37 -8.68 16.63
C ILE A 515 15.40 -9.58 17.30
N GLU A 516 15.17 -10.88 17.22
CA GLU A 516 16.09 -11.92 17.68
C GLU A 516 16.13 -13.01 16.59
N ALA A 517 17.03 -12.83 15.63
CA ALA A 517 16.93 -13.52 14.34
C ALA A 517 17.30 -15.01 14.40
N ASP A 518 18.14 -15.44 15.32
CA ASP A 518 18.65 -16.82 15.33
C ASP A 518 17.82 -17.81 16.18
N ASN A 519 17.14 -17.39 17.18
CA ASN A 519 16.19 -18.16 17.99
C ASN A 519 15.62 -17.23 19.07
N TRP A 520 14.34 -17.37 19.38
CA TRP A 520 13.72 -16.59 20.44
C TRP A 520 14.10 -17.16 21.81
N THR A 521 14.78 -16.35 22.62
CA THR A 521 15.26 -16.75 23.94
C THR A 521 14.53 -16.05 25.11
N GLN A 522 13.69 -15.05 24.82
CA GLN A 522 13.02 -14.20 25.82
C GLN A 522 11.78 -14.88 26.39
N LYS A 523 11.93 -15.62 27.49
CA LYS A 523 10.85 -16.43 28.11
C LYS A 523 9.72 -15.60 28.72
N SER A 524 9.92 -14.32 28.98
CA SER A 524 8.90 -13.41 29.53
C SER A 524 7.75 -13.11 28.57
N ILE A 525 7.97 -13.30 27.27
CA ILE A 525 6.95 -13.08 26.22
C ILE A 525 6.64 -14.42 25.56
N GLY A 526 5.43 -14.92 25.80
CA GLY A 526 4.98 -16.17 25.19
C GLY A 526 4.59 -15.96 23.72
N LEU A 527 5.16 -16.78 22.83
CA LEU A 527 4.90 -16.71 21.40
C LEU A 527 3.69 -17.58 20.99
N PRO A 528 2.86 -17.14 20.03
CA PRO A 528 1.90 -18.00 19.33
C PRO A 528 2.56 -19.20 18.64
N ILE A 529 3.77 -18.98 18.12
CA ILE A 529 4.61 -20.01 17.51
C ILE A 529 5.92 -20.04 18.29
N ASN A 530 6.18 -21.14 18.96
CA ASN A 530 7.41 -21.34 19.73
C ASN A 530 8.28 -22.41 19.09
N ALA A 531 9.58 -22.15 19.02
CA ALA A 531 10.55 -23.13 18.56
C ALA A 531 11.52 -23.43 19.70
N GLU A 532 11.32 -24.57 20.36
CA GLU A 532 12.19 -25.04 21.44
C GLU A 532 12.72 -26.43 21.15
N ASN A 533 14.00 -26.65 21.44
CA ASN A 533 14.67 -27.95 21.26
C ASN A 533 14.52 -28.59 19.86
N GLY A 534 14.47 -27.74 18.83
CA GLY A 534 14.25 -28.19 17.46
C GLY A 534 12.81 -28.59 17.13
N GLN A 535 11.87 -28.41 18.03
CA GLN A 535 10.45 -28.60 17.79
C GLN A 535 9.77 -27.25 17.63
N ILE A 536 8.97 -27.12 16.59
CA ILE A 536 8.13 -25.94 16.38
C ILE A 536 6.74 -26.25 16.87
N THR A 537 6.31 -25.52 17.89
CA THR A 537 4.99 -25.65 18.49
C THR A 537 4.12 -24.49 18.04
N VAL A 538 3.05 -24.77 17.34
CA VAL A 538 2.00 -23.81 16.98
C VAL A 538 0.87 -23.96 17.97
N LYS A 539 0.60 -22.91 18.75
CA LYS A 539 -0.57 -22.87 19.64
C LYS A 539 -1.77 -22.40 18.83
N GLY A 540 -2.71 -23.28 18.62
CA GLY A 540 -3.96 -23.01 17.92
C GLY A 540 -5.14 -23.60 18.69
N PHE A 541 -6.31 -23.53 18.09
CA PHE A 541 -7.53 -24.18 18.59
C PHE A 541 -8.07 -25.08 17.49
N ASP A 542 -8.67 -26.22 17.88
CA ASP A 542 -9.42 -27.05 16.96
C ASP A 542 -10.83 -26.45 16.69
N GLN A 543 -11.60 -27.17 15.89
CA GLN A 543 -12.95 -26.75 15.51
C GLN A 543 -13.93 -26.61 16.69
N ASP A 544 -13.59 -27.23 17.81
CA ASP A 544 -14.40 -27.21 19.05
C ASP A 544 -13.89 -26.15 20.05
N GLY A 545 -12.94 -25.31 19.65
CA GLY A 545 -12.32 -24.27 20.49
C GLY A 545 -11.36 -24.85 21.55
N LYS A 546 -10.92 -26.11 21.40
CA LYS A 546 -9.99 -26.76 22.31
C LYS A 546 -8.56 -26.50 21.89
N PHE A 547 -7.69 -26.22 22.84
CA PHE A 547 -6.27 -25.99 22.58
C PHE A 547 -5.65 -27.14 21.77
N LEU A 548 -5.15 -26.82 20.57
CA LEU A 548 -4.38 -27.71 19.73
C LEU A 548 -2.92 -27.26 19.72
N THR A 549 -2.03 -28.20 19.99
CA THR A 549 -0.60 -28.01 19.84
C THR A 549 -0.14 -28.86 18.67
N LEU A 550 0.25 -28.20 17.56
CA LEU A 550 0.87 -28.88 16.42
C LEU A 550 2.39 -28.82 16.58
N THR A 551 3.03 -29.97 16.61
CA THR A 551 4.49 -30.08 16.64
C THR A 551 4.98 -30.41 15.22
N LEU A 552 5.82 -29.55 14.65
CA LEU A 552 6.47 -29.77 13.36
C LEU A 552 7.81 -30.50 13.55
N GLU A 553 8.27 -31.20 12.51
CA GLU A 553 9.53 -31.96 12.56
C GLU A 553 10.74 -31.07 12.92
N PRO A 554 11.69 -31.60 13.73
CA PRO A 554 12.76 -30.81 14.36
C PRO A 554 13.75 -30.15 13.39
N ALA A 555 13.78 -30.54 12.13
CA ALA A 555 14.80 -30.08 11.16
C ALA A 555 14.36 -28.89 10.29
N MET A 556 13.14 -28.36 10.48
CA MET A 556 12.64 -27.26 9.63
C MET A 556 13.23 -25.93 10.08
N LYS A 557 13.84 -25.21 9.11
CA LYS A 557 14.24 -23.81 9.31
C LYS A 557 13.05 -22.92 9.02
N VAL A 558 12.68 -22.08 9.98
CA VAL A 558 11.50 -21.25 9.92
C VAL A 558 11.83 -19.82 10.29
N GLY A 559 11.37 -18.87 9.48
CA GLY A 559 11.33 -17.46 9.83
C GLY A 559 9.90 -17.05 10.21
N SER A 560 9.71 -16.16 11.17
CA SER A 560 8.39 -15.70 11.59
C SER A 560 8.35 -14.23 11.98
N LEU A 561 7.19 -13.60 11.72
CA LEU A 561 6.74 -12.38 12.38
C LEU A 561 5.51 -12.72 13.20
N GLN A 562 5.45 -12.24 14.44
CA GLN A 562 4.38 -12.57 15.38
C GLN A 562 3.94 -11.32 16.15
N VAL A 563 2.64 -11.11 16.29
CA VAL A 563 2.07 -10.01 17.06
C VAL A 563 1.50 -10.56 18.36
N VAL A 564 1.96 -10.01 19.47
CA VAL A 564 1.56 -10.42 20.82
C VAL A 564 1.08 -9.18 21.59
N PHE A 565 -0.06 -9.30 22.26
CA PHE A 565 -0.46 -8.37 23.31
C PHE A 565 -0.15 -9.03 24.64
N ASP A 566 0.78 -8.46 25.43
CA ASP A 566 1.29 -9.02 26.68
C ASP A 566 0.44 -8.67 27.91
N GLY A 567 -0.75 -8.07 27.69
CA GLY A 567 -1.64 -7.54 28.72
C GLY A 567 -1.48 -6.06 28.99
N GLN A 568 -0.38 -5.45 28.55
CA GLN A 568 -0.09 -4.01 28.70
C GLN A 568 0.14 -3.30 27.36
N ARG A 569 0.90 -3.93 26.45
CA ARG A 569 1.36 -3.37 25.19
C ARG A 569 1.32 -4.38 24.06
N THR A 570 1.34 -3.88 22.84
CA THR A 570 1.54 -4.70 21.64
C THR A 570 3.03 -4.83 21.35
N VAL A 571 3.46 -6.05 21.03
CA VAL A 571 4.84 -6.37 20.64
C VAL A 571 4.80 -7.10 19.31
N LEU A 572 5.59 -6.60 18.33
CA LEU A 572 5.85 -7.29 17.08
C LEU A 572 7.20 -8.00 17.19
N ILE A 573 7.22 -9.31 17.06
CA ILE A 573 8.40 -10.15 17.24
C ILE A 573 8.83 -10.70 15.89
N ALA A 574 10.11 -10.49 15.54
CA ALA A 574 10.75 -10.99 14.34
C ALA A 574 11.85 -11.99 14.75
N THR A 575 11.65 -13.27 14.46
CA THR A 575 12.57 -14.33 14.87
C THR A 575 12.61 -15.47 13.85
N SER A 576 13.57 -16.36 14.02
CA SER A 576 13.65 -17.60 13.24
C SER A 576 14.00 -18.79 14.13
N SER A 577 13.90 -19.99 13.57
CA SER A 577 14.43 -21.22 14.13
C SER A 577 15.45 -21.82 13.19
N GLY A 578 16.69 -21.98 13.66
CA GLY A 578 17.76 -22.65 12.95
C GLY A 578 18.50 -21.83 11.89
N SER A 579 18.03 -20.65 11.48
CA SER A 579 18.80 -19.76 10.59
C SER A 579 18.15 -18.38 10.45
N ALA A 580 18.87 -17.33 10.76
CA ALA A 580 18.47 -15.94 10.55
C ALA A 580 18.08 -15.64 9.08
N ALA A 581 18.67 -16.36 8.11
CA ALA A 581 18.38 -16.21 6.70
C ALA A 581 16.90 -16.48 6.36
N GLN A 582 16.18 -17.29 7.14
CA GLN A 582 14.74 -17.55 6.93
C GLN A 582 13.89 -16.34 7.30
N LEU A 583 14.28 -15.59 8.33
CA LEU A 583 13.64 -14.31 8.64
C LEU A 583 13.92 -13.30 7.52
N ASP A 584 15.15 -13.24 7.02
CA ASP A 584 15.53 -12.35 5.91
C ASP A 584 14.75 -12.66 4.63
N GLU A 585 14.51 -13.96 4.35
CA GLU A 585 13.69 -14.41 3.22
C GLU A 585 12.22 -13.96 3.38
N LEU A 586 11.66 -14.12 4.58
CA LEU A 586 10.30 -13.66 4.90
C LEU A 586 10.16 -12.14 4.69
N LEU A 587 11.09 -11.35 5.24
CA LEU A 587 11.06 -9.89 5.12
C LEU A 587 11.22 -9.44 3.66
N ARG A 588 12.08 -10.10 2.89
CA ARG A 588 12.24 -9.85 1.46
C ARG A 588 10.97 -10.21 0.69
N TRP A 589 10.35 -11.35 1.00
CA TRP A 589 9.06 -11.73 0.40
C TRP A 589 7.97 -10.70 0.72
N LEU A 590 7.85 -10.25 1.95
CA LEU A 590 6.90 -9.19 2.33
C LEU A 590 7.14 -7.88 1.57
N SER A 591 8.40 -7.52 1.34
CA SER A 591 8.78 -6.26 0.69
C SER A 591 8.68 -6.31 -0.84
N SER A 592 8.63 -7.50 -1.46
CA SER A 592 8.59 -7.66 -2.92
C SER A 592 7.22 -7.37 -3.55
N ASP A 593 6.16 -7.23 -2.73
CA ASP A 593 4.83 -6.84 -3.17
C ASP A 593 4.24 -5.83 -2.19
N SER A 594 3.77 -4.71 -2.72
CA SER A 594 3.24 -3.58 -1.92
C SER A 594 2.02 -3.93 -1.08
N ASN A 595 1.25 -4.96 -1.49
CA ASN A 595 0.00 -5.34 -0.84
C ASN A 595 0.21 -6.35 0.30
N ARG A 596 1.40 -6.97 0.40
CA ARG A 596 1.63 -8.03 1.40
C ARG A 596 1.66 -7.49 2.82
N TRP A 597 2.35 -6.38 3.07
CA TRP A 597 2.35 -5.76 4.40
C TRP A 597 0.96 -5.30 4.85
N PRO A 598 0.21 -4.50 4.05
CA PRO A 598 -1.15 -4.11 4.41
C PRO A 598 -2.12 -5.28 4.51
N GLY A 599 -1.91 -6.33 3.72
CA GLY A 599 -2.73 -7.55 3.67
C GLY A 599 -2.45 -8.57 4.78
N LEU A 600 -1.46 -8.31 5.66
CA LEU A 600 -1.18 -9.21 6.79
C LEU A 600 -2.38 -9.28 7.71
N ASN A 601 -2.76 -10.51 8.04
CA ASN A 601 -3.83 -10.85 8.99
C ASN A 601 -3.38 -11.98 9.93
N GLY A 602 -4.20 -12.30 10.94
CA GLY A 602 -3.84 -13.28 11.93
C GLY A 602 -2.85 -12.75 12.97
N ARG A 603 -2.33 -13.65 13.80
CA ARG A 603 -1.40 -13.33 14.89
C ARG A 603 0.07 -13.60 14.57
N ALA A 604 0.33 -14.41 13.54
CA ALA A 604 1.67 -14.73 13.10
C ALA A 604 1.70 -15.03 11.60
N ILE A 605 2.87 -14.84 10.97
CA ILE A 605 3.18 -15.34 9.64
C ILE A 605 4.47 -16.14 9.73
N ILE A 606 4.50 -17.32 9.12
CA ILE A 606 5.65 -18.20 9.06
C ILE A 606 6.11 -18.43 7.63
N SER A 607 7.41 -18.47 7.46
CA SER A 607 8.09 -18.84 6.22
C SER A 607 8.94 -20.07 6.46
N VAL A 608 8.75 -21.09 5.64
CA VAL A 608 9.57 -22.29 5.59
C VAL A 608 10.38 -22.25 4.30
N ALA A 609 11.64 -22.70 4.35
CA ALA A 609 12.52 -22.71 3.18
C ALA A 609 11.85 -23.33 1.95
N GLY A 610 11.82 -22.59 0.84
CA GLY A 610 11.26 -23.04 -0.43
C GLY A 610 9.71 -23.12 -0.48
N GLN A 611 9.00 -22.56 0.51
CA GLN A 611 7.54 -22.51 0.54
C GLN A 611 7.04 -21.07 0.63
N THR A 612 5.81 -20.85 0.15
CA THR A 612 5.12 -19.56 0.33
C THR A 612 4.79 -19.36 1.81
N PRO A 613 5.06 -18.19 2.38
CA PRO A 613 4.71 -17.88 3.76
C PRO A 613 3.22 -18.04 4.06
N VAL A 614 2.89 -18.51 5.25
CA VAL A 614 1.53 -18.81 5.69
C VAL A 614 1.18 -18.01 6.95
N ALA A 615 0.01 -17.38 6.94
CA ALA A 615 -0.53 -16.66 8.10
C ALA A 615 -1.23 -17.64 9.07
N ILE A 616 -1.03 -17.41 10.37
CA ILE A 616 -1.72 -18.14 11.45
C ILE A 616 -2.89 -17.27 11.94
N PRO A 617 -4.14 -17.74 11.78
CA PRO A 617 -5.31 -16.96 12.14
C PRO A 617 -5.43 -16.72 13.65
N ILE A 618 -6.25 -15.76 14.02
CA ILE A 618 -6.69 -15.53 15.40
C ILE A 618 -7.84 -16.50 15.67
N PRO A 619 -7.83 -17.21 16.79
CA PRO A 619 -8.94 -18.08 17.18
C PRO A 619 -10.25 -17.29 17.34
N GLU A 620 -11.36 -17.83 16.88
CA GLU A 620 -12.68 -17.18 17.01
C GLU A 620 -13.10 -16.96 18.46
N THR A 621 -12.65 -17.82 19.38
CA THR A 621 -12.91 -17.69 20.83
C THR A 621 -12.30 -16.41 21.43
N ASP A 622 -11.19 -15.91 20.89
CA ASP A 622 -10.60 -14.65 21.35
C ASP A 622 -11.39 -13.42 20.84
N LEU A 623 -12.23 -13.62 19.82
CA LEU A 623 -13.11 -12.58 19.26
C LEU A 623 -14.46 -12.49 20.01
N LEU A 624 -14.84 -13.51 20.78
CA LEU A 624 -16.15 -13.63 21.42
C LEU A 624 -16.16 -13.25 22.91
N THR A 625 -15.07 -12.76 23.48
CA THR A 625 -15.01 -12.29 24.87
C THR A 625 -15.62 -10.90 25.09
N GLU A 626 -16.59 -10.47 24.30
CA GLU A 626 -17.48 -9.39 24.70
C GLU A 626 -18.53 -9.96 25.67
N LYS A 627 -18.42 -9.54 26.92
CA LYS A 627 -19.41 -9.78 27.96
C LYS A 627 -20.70 -9.09 27.54
N GLU A 628 -21.66 -9.85 27.02
CA GLU A 628 -23.03 -9.37 26.81
C GLU A 628 -23.54 -8.68 28.08
N PRO A 629 -24.08 -7.45 27.98
CA PRO A 629 -24.86 -6.90 29.07
C PRO A 629 -26.10 -7.79 29.25
N ALA A 630 -26.31 -8.30 30.44
CA ALA A 630 -27.42 -9.13 30.81
C ALA A 630 -28.76 -8.44 30.52
N ALA A 631 -29.36 -8.72 29.37
CA ALA A 631 -30.75 -8.41 29.06
C ALA A 631 -31.51 -9.72 28.86
N GLY A 632 -32.33 -10.04 29.84
CA GLY A 632 -33.25 -11.16 29.73
C GLY A 632 -34.31 -10.91 28.66
N ALA A 633 -34.36 -11.81 27.67
CA ALA A 633 -35.61 -12.16 26.99
C ALA A 633 -35.38 -13.46 26.19
N LYS A 634 -36.18 -14.47 26.51
CA LYS A 634 -36.30 -15.73 25.78
C LYS A 634 -36.94 -15.49 24.42
N SER A 635 -36.35 -15.99 23.35
CA SER A 635 -37.12 -16.54 22.23
C SER A 635 -36.23 -17.48 21.41
N GLY A 636 -36.79 -18.62 21.07
CA GLY A 636 -36.08 -19.77 20.51
C GLY A 636 -35.91 -19.73 19.00
N GLY A 637 -35.00 -20.55 18.57
CA GLY A 637 -35.16 -21.38 17.37
C GLY A 637 -34.44 -21.00 16.11
N LEU A 638 -33.47 -21.83 15.73
CA LEU A 638 -33.06 -22.19 14.36
C LEU A 638 -32.24 -21.15 13.54
N GLY A 639 -30.96 -21.41 13.45
CA GLY A 639 -30.06 -20.69 12.56
C GLY A 639 -28.58 -21.15 12.54
N LEU A 640 -28.32 -22.43 12.74
CA LEU A 640 -26.93 -22.93 12.88
C LEU A 640 -26.61 -23.95 11.78
N VAL A 641 -26.24 -23.53 10.57
CA VAL A 641 -25.72 -24.48 9.53
C VAL A 641 -24.62 -23.94 8.59
N TRP A 642 -24.19 -22.68 8.54
CA TRP A 642 -23.35 -22.22 7.41
C TRP A 642 -21.92 -21.69 7.74
N ILE A 643 -21.31 -21.99 8.90
CA ILE A 643 -19.93 -21.50 9.21
C ILE A 643 -18.86 -22.63 9.30
N VAL A 644 -19.14 -23.84 8.87
CA VAL A 644 -18.19 -24.97 9.03
C VAL A 644 -17.20 -25.15 7.85
N ALA A 645 -17.26 -24.37 6.79
CA ALA A 645 -16.48 -24.64 5.57
C ALA A 645 -15.03 -24.10 5.54
N GLY A 646 -14.66 -23.14 6.38
CA GLY A 646 -13.34 -22.47 6.29
C GLY A 646 -12.16 -23.19 6.97
N GLY A 647 -12.38 -23.81 8.11
CA GLY A 647 -11.30 -24.43 8.90
C GLY A 647 -10.79 -25.78 8.37
N VAL A 648 -11.65 -26.54 7.68
CA VAL A 648 -11.28 -27.84 7.10
C VAL A 648 -10.33 -27.71 5.90
N VAL A 649 -10.41 -26.57 5.17
CA VAL A 649 -9.58 -26.35 3.96
C VAL A 649 -8.11 -26.14 4.32
N VAL A 650 -7.80 -25.48 5.45
CA VAL A 650 -6.41 -25.20 5.85
C VAL A 650 -5.72 -26.45 6.39
N ALA A 651 -6.42 -27.24 7.22
CA ALA A 651 -5.86 -28.51 7.70
C ALA A 651 -5.74 -29.56 6.59
N ALA A 652 -6.69 -29.59 5.65
CA ALA A 652 -6.65 -30.46 4.48
C ALA A 652 -5.55 -30.04 3.49
N ALA A 653 -5.30 -28.73 3.31
CA ALA A 653 -4.22 -28.23 2.45
C ALA A 653 -2.82 -28.56 3.00
N LEU A 654 -2.62 -28.44 4.32
CA LEU A 654 -1.38 -28.84 4.99
C LEU A 654 -1.20 -30.36 4.98
N GLY A 655 -2.26 -31.13 5.20
CA GLY A 655 -2.23 -32.60 5.12
C GLY A 655 -1.98 -33.09 3.69
N ALA A 656 -2.61 -32.49 2.67
CA ALA A 656 -2.44 -32.83 1.27
C ALA A 656 -1.02 -32.48 0.76
N ALA A 657 -0.44 -31.37 1.21
CA ALA A 657 0.95 -31.00 0.88
C ALA A 657 1.95 -32.02 1.46
N LEU A 658 1.73 -32.49 2.69
CA LEU A 658 2.57 -33.53 3.32
C LEU A 658 2.43 -34.91 2.64
N ILE A 659 1.21 -35.27 2.20
CA ILE A 659 0.96 -36.50 1.46
C ILE A 659 1.59 -36.46 0.07
N LEU A 660 1.52 -35.35 -0.64
CA LEU A 660 2.13 -35.16 -1.96
C LEU A 660 3.67 -35.19 -1.89
N LEU A 661 4.25 -34.64 -0.81
CA LEU A 661 5.71 -34.75 -0.55
C LEU A 661 6.15 -36.18 -0.28
N LYS A 662 5.34 -36.96 0.43
CA LYS A 662 5.61 -38.38 0.72
C LYS A 662 5.47 -39.27 -0.53
N ILE A 663 4.53 -38.96 -1.41
CA ILE A 663 4.33 -39.66 -2.69
C ILE A 663 5.45 -39.33 -3.68
N ARG A 664 5.94 -38.08 -3.72
CA ARG A 664 7.05 -37.68 -4.59
C ARG A 664 8.39 -38.35 -4.21
N ARG A 665 8.60 -38.65 -2.92
CA ARG A 665 9.79 -39.38 -2.44
C ARG A 665 9.77 -40.91 -2.69
N ARG A 666 8.63 -41.47 -3.14
CA ARG A 666 8.49 -42.93 -3.37
C ARG A 666 8.45 -43.33 -4.83
N ARG A 667 8.82 -42.46 -5.80
CA ARG A 667 8.98 -42.89 -7.17
C ARG A 667 10.36 -43.55 -7.31
N PRO A 668 10.42 -44.88 -7.57
CA PRO A 668 11.70 -45.56 -7.88
C PRO A 668 12.22 -45.01 -9.22
N ALA A 669 13.53 -44.84 -9.28
CA ALA A 669 14.25 -44.53 -10.51
C ALA A 669 14.01 -45.64 -11.54
N VAL A 670 13.46 -45.27 -12.69
CA VAL A 670 13.38 -46.18 -13.86
C VAL A 670 14.79 -46.24 -14.45
N ALA A 671 15.37 -47.44 -14.44
CA ALA A 671 16.60 -47.73 -15.12
C ALA A 671 16.42 -47.62 -16.65
N PRO A 672 17.45 -47.20 -17.41
CA PRO A 672 17.37 -47.15 -18.87
C PRO A 672 17.32 -48.55 -19.46
N ALA A 673 16.43 -48.78 -20.41
CA ALA A 673 16.30 -49.99 -21.17
C ALA A 673 17.51 -50.08 -22.13
N GLU A 674 18.23 -51.18 -22.09
CA GLU A 674 19.21 -51.58 -23.08
C GLU A 674 18.55 -51.89 -24.42
N ASP A 675 19.10 -51.31 -25.43
CA ASP A 675 18.81 -51.54 -26.85
C ASP A 675 19.45 -52.87 -27.29
N THR A 676 18.65 -53.88 -27.61
CA THR A 676 19.11 -55.05 -28.33
C THR A 676 18.44 -55.07 -29.69
N SER A 677 19.22 -54.65 -30.69
CA SER A 677 19.04 -55.01 -32.08
C SER A 677 19.14 -56.53 -32.24
N ASP A 678 18.20 -57.14 -32.95
CA ASP A 678 18.50 -58.19 -33.97
C ASP A 678 17.22 -58.51 -34.79
N GLU A 679 17.45 -58.47 -36.15
CA GLU A 679 16.67 -58.86 -37.32
C GLU A 679 15.51 -57.93 -37.76
#